data_42e3fc6badc29398973b0dddf612d1ad
#
_entry.id   42e3fc6badc29398973b0dddf612d1ad
#
_cell.length_a   1.000
_cell.length_b   1.000
_cell.length_c   1.000
_cell.angle_alpha   90.00
_cell.angle_beta   90.00
_cell.angle_gamma   90.00
#
_symmetry.space_group_name_H-M   'P 1'
#
loop_
_entity.id
_entity.type
_entity.pdbx_description
1 polymer ?
#
loop_
_entity_poly.entity_id
_entity_poly.type
_entity_poly.pdbx_seq_one_letter_code
_entity_poly.pdbx_strand_id
1 'polypeptide(L)'
;MIQPISAVENAVENVVEKITGKKKSPRSGKSKFLRAVTKPFPNAQKVYVPGSRVDLRVAMREITQAPTKDFQGQITQNAPLRVYDTSGPYTDPAAKIDIRTGLQPLRQTWIEERSDTETYTGREVQPRDNGYLTAGHAEFASQRETKGALQPFPGLKRAARRAASGGNVTQMYYARKGIITPEMEYIAIRETLGRSCGGQQIPHPGSIPRTDLRHQHPGQSFGARINTRTVITPEFVREEVASGRAIIPANVNHPESEPMIIGRNFRVKINANIGNSAVASSIEEEVEKMTWAIRWGADTVMDLSTGKNIHETREWILRNSPVPIGTVPIYQALEKVNGRAEDLTWELYRDTLIEQAEQGVDYFTIHAGVLLRYVPMTASRMCGIVSRGGSILAKWCLAHHQENFLYTKFDEICEIMKAYDVSFSLGDGLRPGAGADANDEAQLAELATLGELTQRAWKHDCQVMIEGPGHVPMQLIKENMELELDQCAEAPFYTLGPLTTDIAPGYDHLTSAIGAAMIGWYGCAMLCYVTPKEHLGLPNKDDVREGVIAYKIAAHAADLAKGFPGASERDNALSKARFEFRWEDQFNLGLDPERAREFHDETLPQEGAKSAHFCSMCGPHFCSMKITEDVRKYAAEKGIAEQEAVARSLAEKSQEFAAKGSDVYLAP
;
A
#
# COMPACT_ATOMS: atom_id res chain seq x y z
N MET A 1 -43.01 -23.36 -12.81
CA MET A 1 -43.02 -23.25 -11.33
C MET A 1 -41.60 -22.95 -10.92
N ILE A 2 -41.30 -21.71 -10.64
CA ILE A 2 -39.98 -21.23 -10.21
C ILE A 2 -39.94 -21.41 -8.70
N GLN A 3 -39.07 -22.27 -8.20
CA GLN A 3 -38.85 -22.39 -6.75
C GLN A 3 -38.32 -21.06 -6.18
N PRO A 4 -38.78 -20.64 -5.00
CA PRO A 4 -38.35 -19.39 -4.42
C PRO A 4 -36.84 -19.44 -4.05
N ILE A 5 -36.14 -18.37 -4.36
CA ILE A 5 -34.69 -18.16 -4.16
C ILE A 5 -34.23 -18.49 -2.73
N SER A 6 -35.14 -18.33 -1.72
CA SER A 6 -34.90 -18.68 -0.32
C SER A 6 -34.65 -20.18 -0.06
N ALA A 7 -35.09 -21.07 -0.94
CA ALA A 7 -34.83 -22.50 -0.80
C ALA A 7 -33.41 -22.89 -1.24
N VAL A 8 -32.85 -22.15 -2.18
CA VAL A 8 -31.47 -22.36 -2.67
C VAL A 8 -30.45 -21.80 -1.67
N GLU A 9 -30.73 -20.66 -1.07
CA GLU A 9 -29.89 -20.07 -0.03
C GLU A 9 -29.80 -20.94 1.23
N ASN A 10 -30.91 -21.42 1.70
CA ASN A 10 -30.97 -22.38 2.83
C ASN A 10 -30.26 -23.72 2.51
N ALA A 11 -30.31 -24.17 1.27
CA ALA A 11 -29.61 -25.39 0.85
C ALA A 11 -28.07 -25.16 0.82
N VAL A 12 -27.62 -24.01 0.37
CA VAL A 12 -26.18 -23.62 0.37
C VAL A 12 -25.65 -23.45 1.80
N GLU A 13 -26.41 -22.81 2.69
CA GLU A 13 -26.03 -22.65 4.10
C GLU A 13 -25.93 -24.01 4.83
N ASN A 14 -26.84 -24.91 4.60
CA ASN A 14 -26.82 -26.27 5.19
C ASN A 14 -25.66 -27.12 4.65
N VAL A 15 -25.23 -26.89 3.42
CA VAL A 15 -24.09 -27.59 2.83
C VAL A 15 -22.77 -27.05 3.43
N VAL A 16 -22.65 -25.73 3.62
CA VAL A 16 -21.50 -25.10 4.26
C VAL A 16 -21.35 -25.53 5.72
N GLU A 17 -22.46 -25.63 6.47
CA GLU A 17 -22.47 -26.11 7.87
C GLU A 17 -22.03 -27.58 7.97
N LYS A 18 -22.44 -28.42 7.02
CA LYS A 18 -22.06 -29.85 6.93
C LYS A 18 -20.57 -30.04 6.55
N ILE A 19 -20.03 -29.17 5.71
CA ILE A 19 -18.64 -29.27 5.23
C ILE A 19 -17.65 -28.74 6.26
N THR A 20 -18.00 -27.67 6.99
CA THR A 20 -17.08 -26.99 7.90
C THR A 20 -17.14 -27.41 9.36
N GLY A 21 -18.19 -28.13 9.77
CA GLY A 21 -18.40 -28.59 11.16
C GLY A 21 -18.48 -27.49 12.22
N LYS A 22 -18.56 -26.23 11.83
CA LYS A 22 -18.58 -25.06 12.75
C LYS A 22 -20.01 -24.55 12.92
N LYS A 23 -20.65 -24.88 14.04
CA LYS A 23 -21.84 -24.15 14.49
C LYS A 23 -21.44 -22.71 14.84
N LYS A 24 -22.12 -21.72 14.24
CA LYS A 24 -22.02 -20.32 14.67
C LYS A 24 -22.46 -20.22 16.14
N SER A 25 -21.53 -19.83 17.03
CA SER A 25 -21.87 -19.47 18.41
C SER A 25 -22.69 -18.16 18.40
N PRO A 26 -23.67 -17.98 19.31
CA PRO A 26 -24.41 -16.72 19.40
C PRO A 26 -23.46 -15.59 19.78
N ARG A 27 -23.35 -14.57 18.92
CA ARG A 27 -22.52 -13.38 19.13
C ARG A 27 -23.05 -12.60 20.33
N SER A 28 -22.36 -12.67 21.47
CA SER A 28 -22.60 -11.77 22.60
C SER A 28 -21.97 -10.40 22.29
N GLY A 29 -22.83 -9.38 22.23
CA GLY A 29 -22.46 -8.03 21.86
C GLY A 29 -21.56 -7.32 22.88
N LYS A 30 -20.29 -7.34 22.61
CA LYS A 30 -19.31 -6.26 22.87
C LYS A 30 -18.10 -6.62 22.03
N SER A 31 -17.88 -5.88 20.96
CA SER A 31 -16.82 -6.09 19.99
C SER A 31 -15.45 -6.19 20.69
N LYS A 32 -14.83 -7.37 20.61
CA LYS A 32 -13.40 -7.58 20.93
C LYS A 32 -12.50 -6.78 20.02
N PHE A 33 -13.06 -6.28 18.94
CA PHE A 33 -12.49 -5.55 17.83
C PHE A 33 -11.80 -4.23 18.25
N LEU A 34 -12.50 -3.36 18.97
CA LEU A 34 -12.00 -2.03 19.34
C LEU A 34 -10.71 -2.05 20.17
N ARG A 35 -10.38 -3.15 20.83
CA ARG A 35 -9.14 -3.28 21.62
C ARG A 35 -7.92 -3.75 20.83
N ALA A 36 -8.12 -4.40 19.68
CA ALA A 36 -7.01 -4.94 18.88
C ALA A 36 -6.43 -3.90 17.93
N VAL A 37 -7.25 -2.93 17.48
CA VAL A 37 -6.89 -1.92 16.49
C VAL A 37 -5.95 -0.85 17.02
N THR A 38 -6.02 -0.53 18.31
CA THR A 38 -5.24 0.54 18.94
C THR A 38 -3.99 0.07 19.70
N LYS A 39 -3.49 -1.13 19.39
CA LYS A 39 -2.30 -1.66 20.06
C LYS A 39 -1.03 -1.03 19.48
N PRO A 40 -0.22 -0.30 20.29
CA PRO A 40 1.08 0.20 19.85
C PRO A 40 2.01 -0.93 19.42
N PHE A 41 3.01 -0.62 18.58
CA PHE A 41 4.09 -1.54 18.33
C PHE A 41 5.01 -1.66 19.55
N PRO A 42 5.58 -2.83 19.84
CA PRO A 42 6.51 -3.00 20.94
C PRO A 42 7.74 -2.08 20.77
N ASN A 43 8.23 -1.51 21.87
CA ASN A 43 9.37 -0.59 21.92
C ASN A 43 9.33 0.56 20.88
N ALA A 44 8.15 0.95 20.49
CA ALA A 44 7.95 2.04 19.56
C ALA A 44 6.90 3.02 20.09
N GLN A 45 7.08 4.28 19.77
CA GLN A 45 6.15 5.34 20.13
C GLN A 45 5.76 6.15 18.89
N LYS A 46 4.55 6.70 18.90
CA LYS A 46 4.13 7.70 17.95
C LYS A 46 4.78 9.03 18.31
N VAL A 47 5.44 9.65 17.33
CA VAL A 47 6.02 10.98 17.45
C VAL A 47 5.45 11.89 16.38
N TYR A 48 5.31 13.17 16.69
CA TYR A 48 4.75 14.16 15.77
C TYR A 48 5.79 15.24 15.49
N VAL A 49 6.27 15.27 14.25
CA VAL A 49 7.22 16.29 13.80
C VAL A 49 6.46 17.54 13.38
N PRO A 50 6.74 18.73 14.00
CA PRO A 50 6.05 19.95 13.63
C PRO A 50 6.51 20.46 12.27
N GLY A 51 5.56 21.03 11.50
CA GLY A 51 5.84 21.83 10.31
C GLY A 51 5.89 23.33 10.62
N SER A 52 5.72 24.14 9.58
CA SER A 52 5.71 25.60 9.67
C SER A 52 4.46 26.15 10.41
N ARG A 53 3.40 25.35 10.47
CA ARG A 53 2.11 25.68 11.10
C ARG A 53 1.93 24.88 12.38
N VAL A 54 1.20 25.44 13.35
CA VAL A 54 0.89 24.79 14.63
C VAL A 54 0.05 23.50 14.43
N ASP A 55 -0.87 23.52 13.46
CA ASP A 55 -1.76 22.41 13.11
C ASP A 55 -1.16 21.43 12.11
N LEU A 56 0.06 21.68 11.62
CA LEU A 56 0.80 20.76 10.74
C LEU A 56 1.78 19.94 11.59
N ARG A 57 1.37 18.72 11.92
CA ARG A 57 2.13 17.78 12.74
C ARG A 57 2.17 16.42 12.06
N VAL A 58 3.35 16.03 11.58
CA VAL A 58 3.53 14.81 10.81
C VAL A 58 3.78 13.63 11.72
N ALA A 59 2.87 12.66 11.69
CA ALA A 59 2.97 11.43 12.47
C ALA A 59 4.07 10.51 11.93
N MET A 60 4.89 9.99 12.83
CA MET A 60 5.93 9.00 12.56
C MET A 60 5.98 7.99 13.69
N ARG A 61 6.62 6.86 13.44
CA ARG A 61 6.92 5.88 14.47
C ARG A 61 8.40 5.93 14.81
N GLU A 62 8.73 6.09 16.09
CA GLU A 62 10.11 6.07 16.59
C GLU A 62 10.34 4.79 17.38
N ILE A 63 11.33 4.00 16.98
CA ILE A 63 11.70 2.73 17.59
C ILE A 63 12.91 2.98 18.49
N THR A 64 12.76 2.72 19.78
CA THR A 64 13.86 2.79 20.74
C THR A 64 14.74 1.56 20.63
N GLN A 65 16.03 1.74 20.88
CA GLN A 65 17.03 0.67 20.82
C GLN A 65 17.76 0.56 22.16
N ALA A 66 18.04 -0.67 22.59
CA ALA A 66 18.87 -0.94 23.74
C ALA A 66 20.32 -0.48 23.48
N PRO A 67 21.06 -0.09 24.52
CA PRO A 67 22.48 0.24 24.37
C PRO A 67 23.28 -0.97 23.95
N THR A 68 24.35 -0.73 23.19
CA THR A 68 25.39 -1.72 22.90
C THR A 68 26.34 -1.79 24.08
N LYS A 69 26.59 -3.01 24.55
CA LYS A 69 27.66 -3.28 25.51
C LYS A 69 28.78 -4.01 24.79
N ASP A 70 29.95 -3.39 24.69
CA ASP A 70 31.07 -4.01 24.08
C ASP A 70 31.74 -5.07 25.02
N PHE A 71 32.72 -5.79 24.49
CA PHE A 71 33.42 -6.84 25.23
C PHE A 71 34.33 -6.29 26.34
N GLN A 72 34.62 -4.98 26.37
CA GLN A 72 35.32 -4.31 27.47
C GLN A 72 34.36 -3.80 28.55
N GLY A 73 33.05 -3.99 28.34
CA GLY A 73 31.99 -3.53 29.24
C GLY A 73 31.60 -2.07 29.05
N GLN A 74 32.13 -1.39 28.02
CA GLN A 74 31.76 -0.03 27.67
C GLN A 74 30.34 -0.01 27.09
N ILE A 75 29.53 0.91 27.57
CA ILE A 75 28.14 1.07 27.14
C ILE A 75 28.05 2.24 26.15
N THR A 76 27.59 1.94 24.94
CA THR A 76 27.28 2.97 23.91
C THR A 76 25.78 3.01 23.67
N GLN A 77 25.19 4.21 23.79
CA GLN A 77 23.75 4.40 23.50
C GLN A 77 23.51 4.32 21.99
N ASN A 78 22.48 3.59 21.59
CA ASN A 78 21.99 3.57 20.23
C ASN A 78 20.86 4.60 20.09
N ALA A 79 20.94 5.43 19.06
CA ALA A 79 19.90 6.42 18.79
C ALA A 79 18.58 5.74 18.40
N PRO A 80 17.43 6.27 18.80
CA PRO A 80 16.15 5.79 18.31
C PRO A 80 16.05 5.97 16.80
N LEU A 81 15.33 5.08 16.13
CA LEU A 81 15.13 5.11 14.68
C LEU A 81 13.71 5.55 14.34
N ARG A 82 13.58 6.61 13.55
CA ARG A 82 12.29 7.03 12.98
C ARG A 82 12.00 6.26 11.70
N VAL A 83 10.77 5.78 11.58
CA VAL A 83 10.30 5.07 10.40
C VAL A 83 9.00 5.67 9.89
N TYR A 84 8.79 5.54 8.58
CA TYR A 84 7.55 5.92 7.93
C TYR A 84 6.39 5.13 8.52
N ASP A 85 5.29 5.80 8.82
CA ASP A 85 4.16 5.20 9.52
C ASP A 85 2.85 5.57 8.82
N THR A 86 2.08 4.57 8.45
CA THR A 86 0.79 4.69 7.77
C THR A 86 -0.40 4.46 8.69
N SER A 87 -0.13 4.06 9.93
CA SER A 87 -1.18 3.63 10.86
C SER A 87 -2.07 4.76 11.39
N GLY A 88 -1.77 6.02 11.02
CA GLY A 88 -2.51 7.16 11.54
C GLY A 88 -2.56 7.15 13.07
N PRO A 89 -3.69 7.50 13.70
CA PRO A 89 -3.81 7.50 15.16
C PRO A 89 -3.95 6.10 15.78
N TYR A 90 -4.12 5.04 14.98
CA TYR A 90 -4.44 3.70 15.50
C TYR A 90 -3.33 3.05 16.34
N THR A 91 -2.10 3.49 16.23
CA THR A 91 -0.98 3.02 17.05
C THR A 91 -0.51 4.04 18.09
N ASP A 92 -1.24 5.14 18.26
CA ASP A 92 -0.97 6.14 19.28
C ASP A 92 -1.74 5.79 20.57
N PRO A 93 -1.06 5.46 21.69
CA PRO A 93 -1.72 5.11 22.94
C PRO A 93 -2.46 6.29 23.58
N ALA A 94 -2.17 7.53 23.19
CA ALA A 94 -2.88 8.72 23.64
C ALA A 94 -4.17 9.00 22.86
N ALA A 95 -4.33 8.42 21.68
CA ALA A 95 -5.50 8.62 20.84
C ALA A 95 -6.73 7.88 21.40
N LYS A 96 -7.85 8.58 21.46
CA LYS A 96 -9.16 7.98 21.77
C LYS A 96 -9.92 7.82 20.46
N ILE A 97 -10.02 6.61 19.97
CA ILE A 97 -10.66 6.29 18.69
C ILE A 97 -11.98 5.58 18.95
N ASP A 98 -13.04 6.11 18.38
CA ASP A 98 -14.32 5.44 18.24
C ASP A 98 -14.68 5.39 16.75
N ILE A 99 -14.68 4.21 16.15
CA ILE A 99 -14.98 4.02 14.73
C ILE A 99 -16.39 4.51 14.35
N ARG A 100 -17.29 4.70 15.32
CA ARG A 100 -18.63 5.22 15.09
C ARG A 100 -18.68 6.73 14.94
N THR A 101 -17.70 7.44 15.45
CA THR A 101 -17.57 8.90 15.30
C THR A 101 -16.63 9.30 14.17
N GLY A 102 -15.79 8.37 13.72
CA GLY A 102 -14.74 8.61 12.73
C GLY A 102 -13.51 9.32 13.30
N LEU A 103 -12.52 9.52 12.45
CA LEU A 103 -11.29 10.24 12.79
C LEU A 103 -11.49 11.76 12.80
N GLN A 104 -10.56 12.44 13.45
CA GLN A 104 -10.53 13.91 13.41
C GLN A 104 -10.10 14.39 12.02
N PRO A 105 -10.73 15.46 11.51
CA PRO A 105 -10.47 15.98 10.17
C PRO A 105 -9.18 16.82 10.14
N LEU A 106 -8.04 16.18 9.91
CA LEU A 106 -6.71 16.82 9.91
C LEU A 106 -6.62 18.00 8.93
N ARG A 107 -7.16 17.85 7.72
CA ARG A 107 -6.99 18.81 6.63
C ARG A 107 -8.13 19.86 6.53
N GLN A 108 -9.14 19.79 7.37
CA GLN A 108 -10.31 20.65 7.26
C GLN A 108 -9.95 22.14 7.26
N THR A 109 -9.14 22.58 8.25
CA THR A 109 -8.70 23.98 8.35
C THR A 109 -7.91 24.42 7.11
N TRP A 110 -7.03 23.55 6.60
CA TRP A 110 -6.23 23.86 5.41
C TRP A 110 -7.10 24.05 4.15
N ILE A 111 -8.14 23.23 4.00
CA ILE A 111 -9.09 23.31 2.89
C ILE A 111 -9.93 24.61 2.99
N GLU A 112 -10.40 24.94 4.19
CA GLU A 112 -11.24 26.12 4.42
C GLU A 112 -10.47 27.43 4.26
N GLU A 113 -9.23 27.50 4.70
CA GLU A 113 -8.39 28.70 4.57
C GLU A 113 -8.06 29.06 3.12
N ARG A 114 -8.02 28.09 2.21
CA ARG A 114 -7.83 28.37 0.78
C ARG A 114 -8.97 29.18 0.16
N SER A 115 -10.17 29.14 0.77
CA SER A 115 -11.35 29.93 0.39
C SER A 115 -11.79 29.77 -1.07
N ASP A 116 -11.43 28.66 -1.71
CA ASP A 116 -11.70 28.32 -3.11
C ASP A 116 -12.71 27.19 -3.27
N THR A 117 -13.27 26.74 -2.15
CA THR A 117 -14.31 25.72 -2.09
C THR A 117 -15.63 26.29 -1.56
N GLU A 118 -16.73 25.68 -1.95
CA GLU A 118 -18.07 25.94 -1.42
C GLU A 118 -18.67 24.67 -0.83
N THR A 119 -19.45 24.83 0.24
CA THR A 119 -20.31 23.77 0.79
C THR A 119 -21.68 23.86 0.14
N TYR A 120 -22.29 22.72 -0.14
CA TYR A 120 -23.63 22.66 -0.74
C TYR A 120 -24.38 21.42 -0.25
N THR A 121 -25.69 21.40 -0.53
CA THR A 121 -26.48 20.19 -0.29
C THR A 121 -26.07 19.16 -1.34
N GLY A 122 -25.34 18.13 -0.90
CA GLY A 122 -24.93 17.06 -1.77
C GLY A 122 -26.10 16.25 -2.33
N ARG A 123 -25.79 15.29 -3.15
CA ARG A 123 -26.72 14.33 -3.73
C ARG A 123 -27.42 13.51 -2.63
N GLU A 124 -28.71 13.27 -2.77
CA GLU A 124 -29.45 12.36 -1.89
C GLU A 124 -29.08 10.90 -2.18
N VAL A 125 -28.79 10.14 -1.13
CA VAL A 125 -28.48 8.72 -1.22
C VAL A 125 -29.72 7.93 -1.60
N GLN A 126 -29.63 7.17 -2.68
CA GLN A 126 -30.70 6.34 -3.20
C GLN A 126 -30.51 4.88 -2.78
N PRO A 127 -31.60 4.07 -2.64
CA PRO A 127 -31.48 2.64 -2.35
C PRO A 127 -30.53 1.90 -3.30
N ARG A 128 -30.53 2.27 -4.58
CA ARG A 128 -29.64 1.69 -5.59
C ARG A 128 -28.15 1.93 -5.35
N ASP A 129 -27.80 2.97 -4.60
CA ASP A 129 -26.39 3.24 -4.22
C ASP A 129 -25.85 2.17 -3.27
N ASN A 130 -26.76 1.54 -2.53
CA ASN A 130 -26.48 0.38 -1.68
C ASN A 130 -26.82 -0.96 -2.38
N GLY A 131 -26.97 -0.97 -3.70
CA GLY A 131 -27.26 -2.17 -4.48
C GLY A 131 -28.73 -2.66 -4.37
N TYR A 132 -29.67 -1.85 -3.84
CA TYR A 132 -31.08 -2.19 -3.78
C TYR A 132 -31.82 -1.55 -4.95
N LEU A 133 -32.56 -2.33 -5.73
CA LEU A 133 -33.21 -1.84 -6.94
C LEU A 133 -34.39 -0.90 -6.64
N THR A 134 -35.05 -1.07 -5.50
CA THR A 134 -36.18 -0.26 -5.06
C THR A 134 -36.15 0.03 -3.57
N ALA A 135 -36.82 1.08 -3.11
CA ALA A 135 -36.98 1.39 -1.69
C ALA A 135 -37.66 0.25 -0.92
N GLY A 136 -38.68 -0.38 -1.50
CA GLY A 136 -39.35 -1.54 -0.89
C GLY A 136 -38.45 -2.75 -0.75
N HIS A 137 -37.50 -2.98 -1.68
CA HIS A 137 -36.49 -4.01 -1.55
C HIS A 137 -35.53 -3.70 -0.40
N ALA A 138 -35.09 -2.45 -0.27
CA ALA A 138 -34.22 -2.02 0.82
C ALA A 138 -34.92 -2.15 2.19
N GLU A 139 -36.18 -1.75 2.28
CA GLU A 139 -37.00 -1.88 3.49
C GLU A 139 -37.21 -3.37 3.89
N PHE A 140 -37.54 -4.22 2.93
CA PHE A 140 -37.67 -5.65 3.15
C PHE A 140 -36.36 -6.31 3.63
N ALA A 141 -35.23 -5.92 3.06
CA ALA A 141 -33.90 -6.37 3.49
C ALA A 141 -33.60 -5.91 4.92
N SER A 142 -33.83 -4.63 5.24
CA SER A 142 -33.62 -4.08 6.59
C SER A 142 -34.46 -4.74 7.65
N GLN A 143 -35.69 -5.11 7.36
CA GLN A 143 -36.59 -5.83 8.29
C GLN A 143 -36.13 -7.27 8.56
N ARG A 144 -35.48 -7.93 7.61
CA ARG A 144 -34.92 -9.29 7.78
C ARG A 144 -33.56 -9.28 8.49
N GLU A 145 -32.80 -8.23 8.32
CA GLU A 145 -31.46 -8.04 8.93
C GLU A 145 -31.51 -7.58 10.39
N THR A 146 -32.72 -7.51 11.03
CA THR A 146 -32.92 -6.99 12.40
C THR A 146 -32.10 -7.65 13.52
N LYS A 147 -31.22 -8.59 13.20
CA LYS A 147 -30.22 -9.15 14.15
C LYS A 147 -28.77 -8.76 13.84
N GLY A 148 -28.54 -7.80 12.97
CA GLY A 148 -27.21 -7.34 12.55
C GLY A 148 -27.27 -6.33 11.42
N ALA A 149 -28.41 -5.61 11.30
CA ALA A 149 -28.58 -4.60 10.28
C ALA A 149 -27.43 -3.59 10.32
N LEU A 150 -26.85 -3.36 9.16
CA LEU A 150 -25.95 -2.32 8.86
C LEU A 150 -26.58 -0.98 9.22
N GLN A 151 -26.13 -0.38 10.29
CA GLN A 151 -26.57 0.97 10.63
C GLN A 151 -25.83 1.97 9.74
N PRO A 152 -26.55 2.98 9.19
CA PRO A 152 -25.88 4.12 8.58
C PRO A 152 -24.79 4.66 9.50
N PHE A 153 -23.71 5.18 8.91
CA PHE A 153 -22.62 5.74 9.72
C PHE A 153 -23.19 6.77 10.70
N PRO A 154 -23.03 6.55 12.02
CA PRO A 154 -23.70 7.37 13.03
C PRO A 154 -22.95 8.68 13.32
N GLY A 155 -21.73 8.85 12.75
CA GLY A 155 -20.89 10.02 12.95
C GLY A 155 -21.45 11.27 12.29
N LEU A 156 -20.71 12.35 12.39
CA LEU A 156 -21.11 13.67 11.86
C LEU A 156 -21.33 13.60 10.35
N LYS A 157 -22.55 13.84 9.90
CA LYS A 157 -22.84 14.07 8.47
C LYS A 157 -22.32 15.46 8.08
N ARG A 158 -21.33 15.48 7.19
CA ARG A 158 -20.78 16.72 6.64
C ARG A 158 -21.56 17.14 5.41
N ALA A 159 -21.69 18.46 5.20
CA ALA A 159 -22.14 18.98 3.92
C ALA A 159 -21.07 18.67 2.87
N ALA A 160 -21.50 18.28 1.67
CA ALA A 160 -20.60 18.08 0.55
C ALA A 160 -19.86 19.39 0.20
N ARG A 161 -18.59 19.28 -0.18
CA ARG A 161 -17.75 20.41 -0.55
C ARG A 161 -17.18 20.17 -1.96
N ARG A 162 -17.08 21.22 -2.74
CA ARG A 162 -16.47 21.21 -4.07
C ARG A 162 -15.80 22.55 -4.37
N ALA A 163 -15.05 22.61 -5.46
CA ALA A 163 -14.53 23.86 -5.98
C ALA A 163 -15.64 24.91 -6.14
N ALA A 164 -15.39 26.15 -5.74
CA ALA A 164 -16.31 27.24 -5.98
C ALA A 164 -16.50 27.46 -7.49
N SER A 165 -17.69 27.83 -7.89
CA SER A 165 -18.18 28.03 -9.26
C SER A 165 -17.12 27.91 -10.40
N GLY A 166 -17.00 26.74 -11.03
CA GLY A 166 -16.11 26.52 -12.17
C GLY A 166 -14.60 26.51 -11.84
N GLY A 167 -14.25 26.55 -10.56
CA GLY A 167 -12.87 26.51 -10.07
C GLY A 167 -12.21 25.14 -10.18
N ASN A 168 -10.96 25.08 -9.75
CA ASN A 168 -10.15 23.88 -9.67
C ASN A 168 -9.45 23.85 -8.30
N VAL A 169 -9.51 22.72 -7.61
CA VAL A 169 -8.95 22.55 -6.26
C VAL A 169 -7.95 21.41 -6.17
N THR A 170 -7.42 20.94 -7.32
CA THR A 170 -6.46 19.86 -7.37
C THR A 170 -5.09 20.30 -6.88
N GLN A 171 -4.34 19.38 -6.27
CA GLN A 171 -2.96 19.66 -5.89
C GLN A 171 -2.09 20.02 -7.10
N MET A 172 -2.36 19.46 -8.28
CA MET A 172 -1.66 19.84 -9.52
C MET A 172 -1.95 21.29 -9.91
N TYR A 173 -3.18 21.75 -9.79
CA TYR A 173 -3.53 23.15 -10.05
C TYR A 173 -2.74 24.11 -9.16
N TYR A 174 -2.70 23.84 -7.85
CA TYR A 174 -1.91 24.65 -6.92
C TYR A 174 -0.44 24.61 -7.26
N ALA A 175 0.09 23.42 -7.52
CA ALA A 175 1.51 23.21 -7.86
C ALA A 175 1.91 24.01 -9.11
N ARG A 176 1.08 24.00 -10.17
CA ARG A 176 1.29 24.76 -11.41
C ARG A 176 1.18 26.26 -11.22
N LYS A 177 0.40 26.71 -10.24
CA LYS A 177 0.33 28.12 -9.82
C LYS A 177 1.53 28.56 -8.95
N GLY A 178 2.44 27.66 -8.66
CA GLY A 178 3.59 27.94 -7.78
C GLY A 178 3.26 27.92 -6.29
N ILE A 179 2.06 27.47 -5.92
CA ILE A 179 1.57 27.43 -4.54
C ILE A 179 2.05 26.14 -3.88
N ILE A 180 2.68 26.27 -2.72
CA ILE A 180 3.02 25.14 -1.82
C ILE A 180 1.87 25.01 -0.83
N THR A 181 1.16 23.89 -0.90
CA THR A 181 0.07 23.60 0.04
C THR A 181 0.57 22.98 1.34
N PRO A 182 -0.19 23.05 2.44
CA PRO A 182 0.16 22.33 3.67
C PRO A 182 0.34 20.82 3.45
N GLU A 183 -0.39 20.24 2.51
CA GLU A 183 -0.24 18.86 2.10
C GLU A 183 1.16 18.57 1.54
N MET A 184 1.72 19.47 0.72
CA MET A 184 3.08 19.33 0.15
C MET A 184 4.15 19.45 1.23
N GLU A 185 3.98 20.35 2.19
CA GLU A 185 4.89 20.46 3.35
C GLU A 185 4.84 19.22 4.24
N TYR A 186 3.62 18.72 4.53
CA TYR A 186 3.43 17.48 5.30
C TYR A 186 4.18 16.31 4.65
N ILE A 187 4.04 16.16 3.34
CA ILE A 187 4.72 15.11 2.55
C ILE A 187 6.24 15.28 2.63
N ALA A 188 6.75 16.48 2.45
CA ALA A 188 8.19 16.74 2.51
C ALA A 188 8.80 16.30 3.84
N ILE A 189 8.15 16.63 4.96
CA ILE A 189 8.55 16.21 6.30
C ILE A 189 8.45 14.68 6.44
N ARG A 190 7.36 14.07 5.94
CA ARG A 190 7.10 12.64 6.05
C ARG A 190 8.11 11.81 5.25
N GLU A 191 8.42 12.20 4.02
CA GLU A 191 9.39 11.50 3.15
C GLU A 191 10.81 11.60 3.68
N THR A 192 11.16 12.68 4.38
CA THR A 192 12.47 12.85 5.00
C THR A 192 12.58 12.30 6.42
N LEU A 193 11.52 11.68 6.95
CA LEU A 193 11.42 11.20 8.33
C LEU A 193 11.69 12.30 9.38
N GLY A 194 11.32 13.55 9.08
CA GLY A 194 11.52 14.69 9.95
C GLY A 194 12.98 15.09 10.14
N ARG A 195 13.87 14.73 9.21
CA ARG A 195 15.27 15.18 9.25
C ARG A 195 15.33 16.66 8.86
N SER A 196 16.18 17.42 9.55
CA SER A 196 16.41 18.83 9.22
C SER A 196 17.48 18.98 8.14
N CYS A 197 17.32 20.01 7.30
CA CYS A 197 18.29 20.35 6.24
C CYS A 197 19.71 20.70 6.73
N GLY A 198 19.99 20.73 8.02
CA GLY A 198 21.28 21.05 8.62
C GLY A 198 21.96 19.92 9.36
N GLY A 199 21.34 18.74 9.38
CA GLY A 199 21.93 17.57 10.04
C GLY A 199 23.14 17.05 9.26
N GLN A 200 24.27 16.94 9.94
CA GLN A 200 25.46 16.26 9.43
C GLN A 200 25.05 14.96 8.73
N GLN A 201 25.59 14.74 7.54
CA GLN A 201 25.69 13.39 7.01
C GLN A 201 26.27 12.53 8.14
N ILE A 202 25.50 11.61 8.67
CA ILE A 202 26.06 10.54 9.50
C ILE A 202 26.85 9.69 8.50
N PRO A 203 28.21 9.77 8.51
CA PRO A 203 28.99 8.85 7.72
C PRO A 203 28.66 7.48 8.31
N HIS A 204 27.97 6.63 7.57
CA HIS A 204 27.84 5.26 7.97
C HIS A 204 29.22 4.62 7.95
N PRO A 205 29.77 4.19 9.09
CA PRO A 205 30.94 3.31 9.08
C PRO A 205 30.48 2.02 8.37
N GLY A 206 30.90 1.83 7.15
CA GLY A 206 30.49 0.66 6.36
C GLY A 206 29.44 0.91 5.30
N SER A 207 29.06 2.16 4.98
CA SER A 207 28.41 2.43 3.71
C SER A 207 29.32 1.90 2.61
N ILE A 208 28.83 0.90 1.87
CA ILE A 208 29.56 0.34 0.74
C ILE A 208 29.72 1.47 -0.29
N PRO A 209 30.92 2.10 -0.43
CA PRO A 209 31.07 3.31 -1.25
C PRO A 209 31.02 3.01 -2.75
N ARG A 210 30.73 1.79 -3.17
CA ARG A 210 31.16 1.31 -4.49
C ARG A 210 30.10 0.72 -5.40
N THR A 211 28.91 0.55 -4.95
CA THR A 211 27.81 0.25 -5.86
C THR A 211 26.83 1.41 -5.81
N ASP A 212 27.20 2.50 -6.43
CA ASP A 212 26.25 3.51 -6.83
C ASP A 212 25.35 2.87 -7.90
N LEU A 213 24.33 2.14 -7.43
CA LEU A 213 23.36 1.45 -8.25
C LEU A 213 22.64 2.41 -9.22
N ARG A 214 22.71 3.72 -8.95
CA ARG A 214 22.23 4.79 -9.83
C ARG A 214 22.91 4.78 -11.20
N HIS A 215 24.09 4.20 -11.31
CA HIS A 215 24.83 4.08 -12.58
C HIS A 215 24.62 2.75 -13.29
N GLN A 216 23.92 1.79 -12.69
CA GLN A 216 23.67 0.48 -13.33
C GLN A 216 22.59 0.54 -14.41
N HIS A 217 21.75 1.58 -14.40
CA HIS A 217 20.71 1.83 -15.39
C HIS A 217 20.83 3.25 -15.94
N PRO A 218 21.82 3.52 -16.85
CA PRO A 218 21.92 4.80 -17.51
C PRO A 218 20.64 5.07 -18.32
N GLY A 219 20.01 6.20 -18.10
CA GLY A 219 18.73 6.57 -18.71
C GLY A 219 17.57 6.67 -17.71
N GLN A 220 17.65 6.03 -16.57
CA GLN A 220 16.71 6.32 -15.50
C GLN A 220 17.14 7.64 -14.83
N SER A 221 16.32 8.67 -14.96
CA SER A 221 16.56 10.01 -14.38
C SER A 221 16.58 10.03 -12.85
N PHE A 222 16.46 8.88 -12.22
CA PHE A 222 16.29 8.66 -10.81
C PHE A 222 17.38 9.32 -9.95
N GLY A 223 18.66 9.11 -10.30
CA GLY A 223 19.78 9.61 -9.51
C GLY A 223 20.10 11.08 -9.71
N ALA A 224 19.57 11.73 -10.75
CA ALA A 224 19.87 13.13 -11.04
C ALA A 224 18.96 14.12 -10.32
N ARG A 225 17.77 13.69 -9.89
CA ARG A 225 16.73 14.58 -9.32
C ARG A 225 16.58 14.47 -7.81
N ILE A 226 16.75 13.27 -7.24
CA ILE A 226 16.87 13.16 -5.79
C ILE A 226 18.27 13.62 -5.45
N ASN A 227 18.35 14.86 -4.97
CA ASN A 227 19.59 15.32 -4.37
C ASN A 227 19.91 14.37 -3.22
N THR A 228 21.02 13.63 -3.32
CA THR A 228 21.51 12.68 -2.32
C THR A 228 21.75 13.29 -0.94
N ARG A 229 21.52 14.58 -0.80
CA ARG A 229 21.56 15.34 0.46
C ARG A 229 20.27 15.20 1.26
N THR A 230 19.70 14.01 1.37
CA THR A 230 18.91 13.61 2.55
C THR A 230 17.57 14.29 2.79
N VAL A 231 17.13 15.32 2.09
CA VAL A 231 15.87 16.03 2.40
C VAL A 231 15.04 16.28 1.16
N ILE A 232 13.82 15.80 1.19
CA ILE A 232 12.76 16.19 0.25
C ILE A 232 12.21 17.54 0.73
N THR A 233 12.21 18.56 -0.13
CA THR A 233 11.67 19.87 0.21
C THR A 233 10.23 20.03 -0.31
N PRO A 234 9.43 20.95 0.26
CA PRO A 234 8.08 21.24 -0.26
C PRO A 234 8.10 21.73 -1.72
N GLU A 235 9.15 22.46 -2.13
CA GLU A 235 9.36 22.91 -3.51
C GLU A 235 9.58 21.73 -4.46
N PHE A 236 10.37 20.73 -4.04
CA PHE A 236 10.55 19.52 -4.82
C PHE A 236 9.25 18.74 -4.99
N VAL A 237 8.46 18.61 -3.91
CA VAL A 237 7.12 17.99 -3.96
C VAL A 237 6.24 18.73 -4.96
N ARG A 238 6.17 20.07 -4.88
CA ARG A 238 5.42 20.90 -5.80
C ARG A 238 5.86 20.70 -7.26
N GLU A 239 7.17 20.68 -7.54
CA GLU A 239 7.71 20.51 -8.89
C GLU A 239 7.37 19.16 -9.49
N GLU A 240 7.43 18.09 -8.71
CA GLU A 240 7.06 16.75 -9.15
C GLU A 240 5.56 16.65 -9.45
N VAL A 241 4.70 17.27 -8.62
CA VAL A 241 3.25 17.33 -8.86
C VAL A 241 2.92 18.22 -10.05
N ALA A 242 3.52 19.41 -10.17
CA ALA A 242 3.28 20.34 -11.28
C ALA A 242 3.63 19.73 -12.65
N SER A 243 4.66 18.89 -12.69
CA SER A 243 5.11 18.21 -13.92
C SER A 243 4.31 16.94 -14.24
N GLY A 244 3.44 16.48 -13.35
CA GLY A 244 2.68 15.24 -13.50
C GLY A 244 3.42 13.97 -13.11
N ARG A 245 4.68 14.05 -12.63
CA ARG A 245 5.47 12.88 -12.22
C ARG A 245 5.13 12.35 -10.83
N ALA A 246 4.27 13.05 -10.11
CA ALA A 246 3.75 12.61 -8.82
C ALA A 246 2.32 13.11 -8.62
N ILE A 247 1.56 12.38 -7.81
CA ILE A 247 0.21 12.77 -7.40
C ILE A 247 0.07 12.78 -5.88
N ILE A 248 -0.81 13.64 -5.38
CA ILE A 248 -1.24 13.70 -3.98
C ILE A 248 -2.74 13.43 -3.96
N PRO A 249 -3.19 12.19 -3.74
CA PRO A 249 -4.62 11.89 -3.63
C PRO A 249 -5.18 12.52 -2.36
N ALA A 250 -6.07 13.50 -2.49
CA ALA A 250 -6.45 14.35 -1.37
C ALA A 250 -7.83 15.03 -1.55
N ASN A 251 -8.88 14.23 -1.79
CA ASN A 251 -10.24 14.74 -1.94
C ASN A 251 -10.62 15.72 -0.82
N VAL A 252 -11.22 16.84 -1.17
CA VAL A 252 -11.66 17.88 -0.22
C VAL A 252 -12.75 17.36 0.75
N ASN A 253 -13.43 16.26 0.44
CA ASN A 253 -14.43 15.60 1.29
C ASN A 253 -13.85 14.44 2.14
N HIS A 254 -12.53 14.24 2.11
CA HIS A 254 -11.82 13.30 2.98
C HIS A 254 -10.76 14.01 3.84
N PRO A 255 -11.15 14.98 4.67
CA PRO A 255 -10.21 15.77 5.46
C PRO A 255 -9.53 14.96 6.58
N GLU A 256 -9.96 13.75 6.87
CA GLU A 256 -9.34 12.82 7.83
C GLU A 256 -8.01 12.26 7.35
N SER A 257 -7.78 12.21 6.04
CA SER A 257 -6.59 11.59 5.47
C SER A 257 -5.32 12.39 5.74
N GLU A 258 -4.26 11.67 6.11
CA GLU A 258 -2.90 12.21 6.19
C GLU A 258 -2.32 12.31 4.77
N PRO A 259 -1.75 13.47 4.38
CA PRO A 259 -1.18 13.62 3.05
C PRO A 259 -0.06 12.61 2.75
N MET A 260 -0.08 12.06 1.55
CA MET A 260 0.95 11.19 1.01
C MET A 260 1.14 11.45 -0.49
N ILE A 261 2.24 10.98 -1.04
CA ILE A 261 2.59 11.19 -2.44
C ILE A 261 2.89 9.86 -3.13
N ILE A 262 2.44 9.73 -4.37
CA ILE A 262 2.75 8.61 -5.25
C ILE A 262 3.57 9.16 -6.41
N GLY A 263 4.82 8.73 -6.53
CA GLY A 263 5.74 9.19 -7.57
C GLY A 263 7.07 8.47 -7.49
N ARG A 264 7.69 8.22 -8.65
CA ARG A 264 8.93 7.42 -8.72
C ARG A 264 10.12 8.01 -7.98
N ASN A 265 10.12 9.33 -7.75
CA ASN A 265 11.17 10.05 -7.02
C ASN A 265 10.93 10.08 -5.50
N PHE A 266 9.96 9.33 -5.02
CA PHE A 266 9.63 9.15 -3.61
C PHE A 266 9.77 7.67 -3.23
N ARG A 267 9.53 7.34 -1.95
CA ARG A 267 9.46 5.95 -1.50
C ARG A 267 8.36 5.21 -2.25
N VAL A 268 8.62 3.97 -2.63
CA VAL A 268 7.61 3.11 -3.27
C VAL A 268 6.46 2.90 -2.29
N LYS A 269 5.23 3.15 -2.76
CA LYS A 269 4.01 3.03 -1.99
C LYS A 269 3.33 1.69 -2.22
N ILE A 270 2.45 1.32 -1.28
CA ILE A 270 1.69 0.08 -1.34
C ILE A 270 0.22 0.38 -1.20
N ASN A 271 -0.57 -0.17 -2.11
CA ASN A 271 -2.02 -0.23 -1.99
C ASN A 271 -2.48 -1.61 -1.50
N ALA A 272 -3.43 -1.62 -0.57
CA ALA A 272 -4.14 -2.83 -0.16
C ALA A 272 -5.58 -2.79 -0.65
N ASN A 273 -6.02 -3.85 -1.34
CA ASN A 273 -7.40 -4.01 -1.75
C ASN A 273 -8.21 -4.68 -0.63
N ILE A 274 -9.31 -4.06 -0.26
CA ILE A 274 -10.32 -4.62 0.60
C ILE A 274 -11.67 -4.56 -0.11
N GLY A 275 -12.68 -5.09 0.49
CA GLY A 275 -14.04 -4.98 -0.03
C GLY A 275 -14.88 -6.18 0.33
N ASN A 276 -16.14 -5.91 0.53
CA ASN A 276 -17.15 -6.91 0.76
C ASN A 276 -17.62 -7.50 -0.61
N SER A 277 -18.04 -8.74 -0.60
CA SER A 277 -18.72 -9.36 -1.74
C SER A 277 -20.14 -9.76 -1.33
N ALA A 278 -20.98 -10.05 -2.32
CA ALA A 278 -22.36 -10.50 -2.08
C ALA A 278 -22.47 -11.73 -1.13
N VAL A 279 -21.37 -12.40 -0.83
CA VAL A 279 -21.32 -13.69 -0.12
C VAL A 279 -20.62 -13.60 1.24
N ALA A 280 -19.78 -12.57 1.50
CA ALA A 280 -18.92 -12.56 2.69
C ALA A 280 -18.58 -11.14 3.16
N SER A 281 -18.42 -11.01 4.45
CA SER A 281 -17.97 -9.90 5.31
C SER A 281 -19.03 -8.85 5.69
N SER A 282 -18.86 -8.32 6.90
CA SER A 282 -19.62 -7.19 7.44
C SER A 282 -18.85 -5.88 7.27
N ILE A 283 -19.50 -4.73 7.43
CA ILE A 283 -18.83 -3.41 7.45
C ILE A 283 -17.73 -3.38 8.51
N GLU A 284 -18.01 -3.90 9.71
CA GLU A 284 -17.02 -3.93 10.79
C GLU A 284 -15.77 -4.72 10.40
N GLU A 285 -15.94 -5.81 9.63
CA GLU A 285 -14.82 -6.60 9.11
C GLU A 285 -14.03 -5.84 8.05
N GLU A 286 -14.68 -5.01 7.22
CA GLU A 286 -13.97 -4.19 6.23
C GLU A 286 -13.19 -3.04 6.88
N VAL A 287 -13.76 -2.37 7.89
CA VAL A 287 -13.03 -1.38 8.69
C VAL A 287 -11.86 -2.06 9.44
N GLU A 288 -12.04 -3.28 9.93
CA GLU A 288 -10.94 -4.05 10.55
C GLU A 288 -9.84 -4.36 9.55
N LYS A 289 -10.16 -4.83 8.35
CA LYS A 289 -9.17 -5.09 7.31
C LYS A 289 -8.43 -3.82 6.90
N MET A 290 -9.13 -2.69 6.75
CA MET A 290 -8.52 -1.39 6.45
C MET A 290 -7.52 -1.00 7.55
N THR A 291 -7.94 -0.97 8.81
CA THR A 291 -7.07 -0.60 9.93
C THR A 291 -5.89 -1.57 10.09
N TRP A 292 -6.10 -2.84 9.79
CA TRP A 292 -5.05 -3.85 9.80
C TRP A 292 -4.05 -3.65 8.67
N ALA A 293 -4.52 -3.36 7.45
CA ALA A 293 -3.65 -3.08 6.31
C ALA A 293 -2.74 -1.87 6.57
N ILE A 294 -3.29 -0.75 7.05
CA ILE A 294 -2.51 0.45 7.35
C ILE A 294 -1.56 0.28 8.53
N ARG A 295 -1.93 -0.53 9.53
CA ARG A 295 -1.03 -0.88 10.63
C ARG A 295 0.26 -1.54 10.11
N TRP A 296 0.13 -2.42 9.14
CA TRP A 296 1.27 -3.16 8.58
C TRP A 296 1.99 -2.41 7.46
N GLY A 297 1.48 -1.26 7.04
CA GLY A 297 2.21 -0.35 6.18
C GLY A 297 1.59 -0.07 4.82
N ALA A 298 0.31 -0.40 4.59
CA ALA A 298 -0.39 0.06 3.40
C ALA A 298 -0.47 1.58 3.37
N ASP A 299 -0.07 2.20 2.27
CA ASP A 299 -0.05 3.65 2.08
C ASP A 299 -1.37 4.17 1.53
N THR A 300 -2.10 3.34 0.82
CA THR A 300 -3.48 3.55 0.35
C THR A 300 -4.29 2.28 0.53
N VAL A 301 -5.60 2.42 0.49
CA VAL A 301 -6.53 1.27 0.49
C VAL A 301 -7.56 1.48 -0.59
N MET A 302 -7.84 0.43 -1.38
CA MET A 302 -8.96 0.45 -2.33
C MET A 302 -10.14 -0.35 -1.78
N ASP A 303 -11.31 0.28 -1.76
CA ASP A 303 -12.59 -0.39 -1.50
C ASP A 303 -13.17 -0.93 -2.81
N LEU A 304 -13.07 -2.24 -2.98
CA LEU A 304 -13.61 -2.99 -4.12
C LEU A 304 -14.96 -3.64 -3.82
N SER A 305 -15.71 -3.11 -2.87
CA SER A 305 -16.99 -3.65 -2.43
C SER A 305 -17.97 -3.78 -3.59
N THR A 306 -18.65 -4.94 -3.62
CA THR A 306 -19.72 -5.27 -4.55
C THR A 306 -20.91 -5.84 -3.76
N GLY A 307 -22.08 -5.94 -4.39
CA GLY A 307 -23.28 -6.48 -3.74
C GLY A 307 -24.08 -5.43 -2.98
N LYS A 308 -24.37 -5.68 -1.70
CA LYS A 308 -25.25 -4.81 -0.91
C LYS A 308 -24.45 -3.88 0.02
N ASN A 309 -25.07 -2.75 0.35
CA ASN A 309 -24.56 -1.77 1.32
C ASN A 309 -23.20 -1.11 0.90
N ILE A 310 -22.94 -1.00 -0.39
CA ILE A 310 -21.68 -0.47 -0.93
C ILE A 310 -21.47 0.97 -0.44
N HIS A 311 -22.49 1.82 -0.53
CA HIS A 311 -22.40 3.22 -0.10
C HIS A 311 -22.06 3.34 1.39
N GLU A 312 -22.80 2.61 2.23
CA GLU A 312 -22.58 2.64 3.69
C GLU A 312 -21.22 2.05 4.08
N THR A 313 -20.80 0.95 3.46
CA THR A 313 -19.47 0.37 3.72
C THR A 313 -18.37 1.38 3.44
N ARG A 314 -18.46 2.05 2.30
CA ARG A 314 -17.48 3.07 1.89
C ARG A 314 -17.48 4.28 2.83
N GLU A 315 -18.67 4.74 3.31
CA GLU A 315 -18.75 5.83 4.28
C GLU A 315 -18.01 5.49 5.58
N TRP A 316 -18.22 4.29 6.13
CA TRP A 316 -17.50 3.83 7.31
C TRP A 316 -15.98 3.73 7.09
N ILE A 317 -15.55 3.25 5.93
CA ILE A 317 -14.14 3.14 5.56
C ILE A 317 -13.52 4.55 5.51
N LEU A 318 -14.12 5.48 4.75
CA LEU A 318 -13.61 6.84 4.56
C LEU A 318 -13.49 7.60 5.87
N ARG A 319 -14.57 7.60 6.70
CA ARG A 319 -14.55 8.32 7.98
C ARG A 319 -13.52 7.76 8.97
N ASN A 320 -13.07 6.53 8.79
CA ASN A 320 -12.10 5.86 9.66
C ASN A 320 -10.70 5.70 9.02
N SER A 321 -10.50 6.20 7.82
CA SER A 321 -9.21 6.06 7.13
C SER A 321 -8.30 7.28 7.29
N PRO A 322 -7.09 7.11 7.83
CA PRO A 322 -6.06 8.14 7.80
C PRO A 322 -5.23 8.11 6.50
N VAL A 323 -5.51 7.19 5.56
CA VAL A 323 -4.84 7.07 4.28
C VAL A 323 -5.83 7.29 3.13
N PRO A 324 -5.38 7.68 1.95
CA PRO A 324 -6.26 7.83 0.79
C PRO A 324 -7.01 6.54 0.45
N ILE A 325 -8.27 6.69 0.07
CA ILE A 325 -9.15 5.60 -0.36
C ILE A 325 -9.41 5.70 -1.86
N GLY A 326 -9.15 4.59 -2.56
CA GLY A 326 -9.50 4.43 -3.96
C GLY A 326 -10.71 3.54 -4.18
N THR A 327 -11.36 3.67 -5.32
CA THR A 327 -12.47 2.81 -5.75
C THR A 327 -12.43 2.54 -7.25
N VAL A 328 -13.26 1.59 -7.67
CA VAL A 328 -13.54 1.30 -9.09
C VAL A 328 -15.02 1.60 -9.35
N PRO A 329 -15.40 2.82 -9.71
CA PRO A 329 -16.81 3.25 -9.75
C PRO A 329 -17.72 2.42 -10.66
N ILE A 330 -17.15 1.80 -11.70
CA ILE A 330 -17.90 0.94 -12.62
C ILE A 330 -18.49 -0.29 -11.92
N TYR A 331 -17.91 -0.75 -10.79
CA TYR A 331 -18.45 -1.88 -10.04
C TYR A 331 -19.77 -1.52 -9.37
N GLN A 332 -19.84 -0.37 -8.71
CA GLN A 332 -21.10 0.11 -8.13
C GLN A 332 -22.12 0.46 -9.22
N ALA A 333 -21.68 1.07 -10.33
CA ALA A 333 -22.56 1.34 -11.46
C ALA A 333 -23.17 0.05 -12.03
N LEU A 334 -22.41 -1.02 -12.10
CA LEU A 334 -22.91 -2.34 -12.54
C LEU A 334 -23.93 -2.93 -11.58
N GLU A 335 -23.76 -2.78 -10.26
CA GLU A 335 -24.76 -3.19 -9.26
C GLU A 335 -26.07 -2.41 -9.40
N LYS A 336 -25.99 -1.11 -9.73
CA LYS A 336 -27.15 -0.24 -9.98
C LYS A 336 -28.01 -0.69 -11.17
N VAL A 337 -27.43 -1.47 -12.09
CA VAL A 337 -28.13 -2.10 -13.25
C VAL A 337 -28.26 -3.63 -13.11
N ASN A 338 -28.17 -4.13 -11.89
CA ASN A 338 -28.33 -5.56 -11.58
C ASN A 338 -27.37 -6.49 -12.35
N GLY A 339 -26.13 -6.07 -12.53
CA GLY A 339 -25.07 -6.86 -13.19
C GLY A 339 -25.14 -6.90 -14.72
N ARG A 340 -26.01 -6.12 -15.35
CA ARG A 340 -26.18 -6.08 -16.80
C ARG A 340 -25.35 -4.96 -17.40
N ALA A 341 -24.14 -5.31 -17.89
CA ALA A 341 -23.21 -4.32 -18.43
C ALA A 341 -23.80 -3.50 -19.59
N GLU A 342 -24.65 -4.14 -20.41
CA GLU A 342 -25.36 -3.49 -21.53
C GLU A 342 -26.35 -2.40 -21.12
N ASP A 343 -26.81 -2.39 -19.87
CA ASP A 343 -27.73 -1.39 -19.36
C ASP A 343 -27.03 -0.15 -18.74
N LEU A 344 -25.69 -0.15 -18.71
CA LEU A 344 -24.92 0.98 -18.24
C LEU A 344 -25.10 2.18 -19.17
N THR A 345 -25.29 3.38 -18.57
CA THR A 345 -25.36 4.64 -19.28
C THR A 345 -24.37 5.66 -18.73
N TRP A 346 -24.02 6.65 -19.52
CA TRP A 346 -23.18 7.76 -19.06
C TRP A 346 -23.79 8.49 -17.86
N GLU A 347 -25.08 8.76 -17.88
CA GLU A 347 -25.80 9.49 -16.83
C GLU A 347 -25.71 8.76 -15.50
N LEU A 348 -25.94 7.43 -15.51
CA LEU A 348 -25.82 6.58 -14.32
C LEU A 348 -24.39 6.57 -13.79
N TYR A 349 -23.43 6.44 -14.68
CA TYR A 349 -22.02 6.43 -14.32
C TYR A 349 -21.55 7.78 -13.77
N ARG A 350 -21.93 8.88 -14.43
CA ARG A 350 -21.66 10.24 -13.96
C ARG A 350 -22.23 10.49 -12.55
N ASP A 351 -23.47 10.07 -12.32
CA ASP A 351 -24.10 10.17 -10.99
C ASP A 351 -23.32 9.38 -9.94
N THR A 352 -22.80 8.20 -10.31
CA THR A 352 -21.98 7.37 -9.42
C THR A 352 -20.63 8.03 -9.11
N LEU A 353 -19.99 8.68 -10.07
CA LEU A 353 -18.73 9.42 -9.82
C LEU A 353 -18.97 10.57 -8.83
N ILE A 354 -20.06 11.34 -9.03
CA ILE A 354 -20.41 12.45 -8.14
C ILE A 354 -20.70 11.94 -6.73
N GLU A 355 -21.48 10.86 -6.59
CA GLU A 355 -21.75 10.21 -5.30
C GLU A 355 -20.46 9.89 -4.53
N GLN A 356 -19.52 9.22 -5.20
CA GLN A 356 -18.28 8.81 -4.57
C GLN A 356 -17.32 9.96 -4.29
N ALA A 357 -17.30 10.99 -5.14
CA ALA A 357 -16.52 12.20 -4.92
C ALA A 357 -17.05 13.01 -3.73
N GLU A 358 -18.37 13.13 -3.59
CA GLU A 358 -19.02 13.78 -2.43
C GLU A 358 -18.78 13.03 -1.12
N GLN A 359 -18.67 11.69 -1.16
CA GLN A 359 -18.30 10.90 0.00
C GLN A 359 -16.83 11.10 0.43
N GLY A 360 -15.95 11.44 -0.52
CA GLY A 360 -14.54 11.70 -0.23
C GLY A 360 -13.57 10.66 -0.78
N VAL A 361 -13.93 9.87 -1.78
CA VAL A 361 -12.98 8.97 -2.44
C VAL A 361 -11.86 9.78 -3.08
N ASP A 362 -10.61 9.41 -2.81
CA ASP A 362 -9.43 10.19 -3.18
C ASP A 362 -8.93 9.92 -4.60
N TYR A 363 -9.19 8.72 -5.13
CA TYR A 363 -8.84 8.38 -6.51
C TYR A 363 -9.79 7.32 -7.10
N PHE A 364 -10.03 7.43 -8.40
CA PHE A 364 -10.90 6.52 -9.14
C PHE A 364 -10.12 5.72 -10.17
N THR A 365 -10.34 4.41 -10.20
CA THR A 365 -9.92 3.59 -11.33
C THR A 365 -10.91 3.74 -12.48
N ILE A 366 -10.43 4.29 -13.60
CA ILE A 366 -11.22 4.62 -14.80
C ILE A 366 -10.65 3.86 -16.00
N HIS A 367 -11.33 2.80 -16.48
CA HIS A 367 -10.90 1.96 -17.60
C HIS A 367 -11.23 2.61 -18.96
N ALA A 368 -10.83 3.85 -19.16
CA ALA A 368 -11.11 4.59 -20.39
C ALA A 368 -10.27 4.14 -21.59
N GLY A 369 -9.18 3.41 -21.35
CA GLY A 369 -8.30 2.88 -22.40
C GLY A 369 -8.82 1.66 -23.15
N VAL A 370 -9.88 1.02 -22.64
CA VAL A 370 -10.52 -0.14 -23.30
C VAL A 370 -11.32 0.32 -24.50
N LEU A 371 -10.69 0.33 -25.69
CA LEU A 371 -11.35 0.75 -26.91
C LEU A 371 -11.94 -0.42 -27.69
N LEU A 372 -13.07 -0.18 -28.38
CA LEU A 372 -13.76 -1.22 -29.16
C LEU A 372 -12.80 -1.93 -30.13
N ARG A 373 -11.90 -1.18 -30.78
CA ARG A 373 -10.91 -1.72 -31.75
C ARG A 373 -9.87 -2.65 -31.12
N TYR A 374 -9.64 -2.57 -29.80
CA TYR A 374 -8.65 -3.41 -29.10
C TYR A 374 -9.24 -4.74 -28.62
N VAL A 375 -10.57 -4.81 -28.42
CA VAL A 375 -11.23 -6.02 -27.94
C VAL A 375 -10.91 -7.27 -28.78
N PRO A 376 -10.94 -7.22 -30.13
CA PRO A 376 -10.58 -8.37 -30.94
C PRO A 376 -9.12 -8.86 -30.76
N MET A 377 -8.18 -7.98 -30.40
CA MET A 377 -6.77 -8.32 -30.19
C MET A 377 -6.58 -9.30 -29.03
N THR A 378 -7.52 -9.36 -28.10
CA THR A 378 -7.47 -10.27 -26.93
C THR A 378 -7.95 -11.69 -27.24
N ALA A 379 -8.47 -11.94 -28.44
CA ALA A 379 -9.09 -13.23 -28.79
C ALA A 379 -8.10 -14.41 -28.81
N SER A 380 -6.81 -14.13 -29.08
CA SER A 380 -5.74 -15.13 -29.11
C SER A 380 -5.07 -15.35 -27.77
N ARG A 381 -5.40 -14.58 -26.74
CA ARG A 381 -4.81 -14.68 -25.40
C ARG A 381 -5.17 -15.99 -24.72
N MET A 382 -4.27 -16.48 -23.89
CA MET A 382 -4.52 -17.63 -23.03
C MET A 382 -5.62 -17.35 -22.01
N CYS A 383 -5.64 -16.14 -21.43
CA CYS A 383 -6.61 -15.74 -20.39
C CYS A 383 -7.62 -14.66 -20.83
N GLY A 384 -7.64 -14.23 -22.09
CA GLY A 384 -8.57 -13.23 -22.60
C GLY A 384 -8.48 -11.88 -21.85
N ILE A 385 -9.64 -11.35 -21.39
CA ILE A 385 -9.73 -10.10 -20.64
C ILE A 385 -10.00 -10.45 -19.16
N VAL A 386 -9.01 -10.34 -18.29
CA VAL A 386 -9.09 -10.71 -16.88
C VAL A 386 -9.48 -9.54 -15.95
N SER A 387 -9.33 -8.30 -16.41
CA SER A 387 -9.82 -7.14 -15.66
C SER A 387 -11.33 -7.11 -15.62
N ARG A 388 -11.91 -7.01 -14.41
CA ARG A 388 -13.37 -6.89 -14.25
C ARG A 388 -13.90 -5.64 -14.96
N GLY A 389 -13.27 -4.49 -14.76
CA GLY A 389 -13.65 -3.24 -15.42
C GLY A 389 -13.49 -3.33 -16.94
N GLY A 390 -12.36 -3.91 -17.38
CA GLY A 390 -12.09 -4.14 -18.80
C GLY A 390 -13.13 -5.03 -19.47
N SER A 391 -13.49 -6.15 -18.84
CA SER A 391 -14.51 -7.08 -19.40
C SER A 391 -15.93 -6.50 -19.42
N ILE A 392 -16.30 -5.69 -18.40
CA ILE A 392 -17.57 -4.98 -18.37
C ILE A 392 -17.67 -4.02 -19.56
N LEU A 393 -16.64 -3.22 -19.80
CA LEU A 393 -16.62 -2.23 -20.89
C LEU A 393 -16.48 -2.88 -22.25
N ALA A 394 -15.69 -3.93 -22.39
CA ALA A 394 -15.61 -4.72 -23.62
C ALA A 394 -16.98 -5.30 -24.00
N LYS A 395 -17.72 -5.87 -23.03
CA LYS A 395 -19.10 -6.35 -23.25
C LYS A 395 -20.03 -5.21 -23.65
N TRP A 396 -19.92 -4.05 -23.00
CA TRP A 396 -20.72 -2.87 -23.34
C TRP A 396 -20.45 -2.41 -24.77
N CYS A 397 -19.19 -2.25 -25.15
CA CYS A 397 -18.80 -1.83 -26.50
C CYS A 397 -19.32 -2.77 -27.59
N LEU A 398 -19.22 -4.09 -27.36
CA LEU A 398 -19.71 -5.08 -28.29
C LEU A 398 -21.25 -5.11 -28.37
N ALA A 399 -21.95 -4.95 -27.26
CA ALA A 399 -23.41 -4.93 -27.24
C ALA A 399 -24.01 -3.74 -27.97
N HIS A 400 -23.37 -2.57 -27.87
CA HIS A 400 -23.85 -1.32 -28.47
C HIS A 400 -23.21 -0.99 -29.82
N HIS A 401 -22.17 -1.71 -30.24
CA HIS A 401 -21.35 -1.36 -31.41
C HIS A 401 -20.87 0.11 -31.37
N GLN A 402 -20.48 0.56 -30.17
CA GLN A 402 -20.06 1.93 -29.90
C GLN A 402 -18.75 1.93 -29.10
N GLU A 403 -18.04 3.05 -29.18
CA GLU A 403 -16.84 3.27 -28.40
C GLU A 403 -17.18 3.46 -26.91
N ASN A 404 -16.28 3.00 -26.07
CA ASN A 404 -16.35 3.14 -24.61
C ASN A 404 -16.74 4.58 -24.18
N PHE A 405 -17.85 4.70 -23.46
CA PHE A 405 -18.33 6.02 -23.03
C PHE A 405 -17.37 6.69 -22.03
N LEU A 406 -16.52 5.95 -21.29
CA LEU A 406 -15.51 6.56 -20.45
C LEU A 406 -14.43 7.29 -21.27
N TYR A 407 -14.12 6.80 -22.47
CA TYR A 407 -13.22 7.46 -23.40
C TYR A 407 -13.89 8.67 -24.06
N THR A 408 -15.11 8.50 -24.58
CA THR A 408 -15.81 9.57 -25.31
C THR A 408 -16.26 10.72 -24.40
N LYS A 409 -16.46 10.46 -23.09
CA LYS A 409 -16.86 11.42 -22.06
C LYS A 409 -15.72 11.80 -21.10
N PHE A 410 -14.47 11.56 -21.49
CA PHE A 410 -13.33 11.69 -20.59
C PHE A 410 -13.15 13.13 -20.07
N ASP A 411 -13.36 14.15 -20.90
CA ASP A 411 -13.24 15.54 -20.47
C ASP A 411 -14.35 15.93 -19.46
N GLU A 412 -15.56 15.35 -19.61
CA GLU A 412 -16.63 15.52 -18.62
C GLU A 412 -16.27 14.85 -17.28
N ILE A 413 -15.56 13.72 -17.32
CA ILE A 413 -15.00 13.08 -16.10
C ILE A 413 -13.96 14.02 -15.47
N CYS A 414 -13.06 14.60 -16.24
CA CYS A 414 -12.07 15.55 -15.73
C CYS A 414 -12.71 16.74 -15.00
N GLU A 415 -13.84 17.27 -15.52
CA GLU A 415 -14.58 18.35 -14.86
C GLU A 415 -15.10 17.95 -13.47
N ILE A 416 -15.52 16.69 -13.29
CA ILE A 416 -15.91 16.16 -11.98
C ILE A 416 -14.66 16.02 -11.08
N MET A 417 -13.60 15.39 -11.59
CA MET A 417 -12.40 15.10 -10.82
C MET A 417 -11.76 16.37 -10.23
N LYS A 418 -11.64 17.44 -11.06
CA LYS A 418 -11.02 18.70 -10.63
C LYS A 418 -11.83 19.46 -9.58
N ALA A 419 -13.15 19.23 -9.55
CA ALA A 419 -14.04 19.93 -8.62
C ALA A 419 -13.88 19.43 -7.16
N TYR A 420 -13.37 18.20 -6.96
CA TYR A 420 -13.26 17.57 -5.66
C TYR A 420 -11.81 17.17 -5.27
N ASP A 421 -10.84 17.40 -6.14
CA ASP A 421 -9.46 16.90 -6.03
C ASP A 421 -9.40 15.38 -5.98
N VAL A 422 -10.11 14.72 -6.88
CA VAL A 422 -10.01 13.27 -7.09
C VAL A 422 -8.95 12.98 -8.14
N SER A 423 -8.03 12.07 -7.85
CA SER A 423 -6.99 11.65 -8.79
C SER A 423 -7.46 10.51 -9.69
N PHE A 424 -6.97 10.46 -10.93
CA PHE A 424 -7.16 9.30 -11.80
C PHE A 424 -6.19 8.17 -11.42
N SER A 425 -6.71 6.95 -11.37
CA SER A 425 -5.99 5.72 -11.64
C SER A 425 -6.49 5.23 -12.99
N LEU A 426 -5.76 5.51 -14.08
CA LEU A 426 -6.18 5.09 -15.41
C LEU A 426 -6.00 3.58 -15.52
N GLY A 427 -7.13 2.87 -15.55
CA GLY A 427 -7.19 1.44 -15.40
C GLY A 427 -6.68 0.67 -16.62
N ASP A 428 -5.91 -0.38 -16.38
CA ASP A 428 -5.39 -1.31 -17.38
C ASP A 428 -6.41 -2.44 -17.69
N GLY A 429 -7.50 -2.09 -18.31
CA GLY A 429 -8.60 -3.03 -18.61
C GLY A 429 -8.21 -4.19 -19.49
N LEU A 430 -7.15 -4.05 -20.28
CA LEU A 430 -6.59 -5.08 -21.16
C LEU A 430 -5.26 -5.65 -20.67
N ARG A 431 -4.98 -5.57 -19.36
CA ARG A 431 -3.80 -6.19 -18.77
C ARG A 431 -3.76 -7.69 -19.01
N PRO A 432 -2.56 -8.32 -19.15
CA PRO A 432 -2.43 -9.76 -19.28
C PRO A 432 -2.86 -10.49 -18.01
N GLY A 433 -3.48 -11.66 -18.17
CA GLY A 433 -3.87 -12.55 -17.07
C GLY A 433 -2.97 -13.78 -16.93
N ALA A 434 -1.93 -13.88 -17.74
CA ALA A 434 -0.91 -14.92 -17.70
C ALA A 434 0.41 -14.36 -18.21
N GLY A 435 1.52 -14.91 -17.78
CA GLY A 435 2.84 -14.54 -18.28
C GLY A 435 3.00 -14.70 -19.80
N ALA A 436 2.23 -15.64 -20.41
CA ALA A 436 2.22 -15.85 -21.86
C ALA A 436 1.60 -14.69 -22.66
N ASP A 437 0.73 -13.89 -22.02
CA ASP A 437 0.01 -12.78 -22.67
C ASP A 437 0.71 -11.43 -22.41
N ALA A 438 1.83 -11.43 -21.68
CA ALA A 438 2.53 -10.21 -21.27
C ALA A 438 3.12 -9.44 -22.47
N ASN A 439 2.97 -8.12 -22.46
CA ASN A 439 3.44 -7.20 -23.49
C ASN A 439 2.85 -7.50 -24.89
N ASP A 440 1.65 -8.05 -24.95
CA ASP A 440 0.98 -8.26 -26.22
C ASP A 440 0.44 -6.94 -26.83
N GLU A 441 0.00 -7.03 -28.07
CA GLU A 441 -0.49 -5.89 -28.83
C GLU A 441 -1.66 -5.17 -28.14
N ALA A 442 -2.58 -5.89 -27.49
CA ALA A 442 -3.73 -5.33 -26.80
C ALA A 442 -3.32 -4.51 -25.57
N GLN A 443 -2.42 -5.05 -24.75
CA GLN A 443 -1.88 -4.35 -23.59
C GLN A 443 -1.15 -3.06 -23.98
N LEU A 444 -0.26 -3.15 -24.99
CA LEU A 444 0.55 -1.99 -25.40
C LEU A 444 -0.28 -0.92 -26.12
N ALA A 445 -1.30 -1.32 -26.89
CA ALA A 445 -2.24 -0.38 -27.51
C ALA A 445 -3.09 0.37 -26.46
N GLU A 446 -3.53 -0.32 -25.41
CA GLU A 446 -4.18 0.34 -24.27
C GLU A 446 -3.23 1.31 -23.59
N LEU A 447 -1.98 0.92 -23.29
CA LEU A 447 -0.99 1.79 -22.66
C LEU A 447 -0.78 3.09 -23.45
N ALA A 448 -0.68 3.02 -24.77
CA ALA A 448 -0.59 4.20 -25.63
C ALA A 448 -1.80 5.12 -25.47
N THR A 449 -3.03 4.54 -25.36
CA THR A 449 -4.25 5.31 -25.10
C THR A 449 -4.25 5.94 -23.70
N LEU A 450 -3.73 5.23 -22.68
CA LEU A 450 -3.59 5.79 -21.34
C LEU A 450 -2.65 7.00 -21.34
N GLY A 451 -1.59 6.97 -22.14
CA GLY A 451 -0.72 8.13 -22.38
C GLY A 451 -1.45 9.32 -23.02
N GLU A 452 -2.29 9.08 -24.04
CA GLU A 452 -3.16 10.12 -24.62
C GLU A 452 -4.10 10.74 -23.57
N LEU A 453 -4.78 9.88 -22.80
CA LEU A 453 -5.72 10.30 -21.77
C LEU A 453 -5.02 11.08 -20.64
N THR A 454 -3.79 10.72 -20.30
CA THR A 454 -2.96 11.46 -19.34
C THR A 454 -2.74 12.90 -19.79
N GLN A 455 -2.39 13.12 -21.05
CA GLN A 455 -2.23 14.48 -21.60
C GLN A 455 -3.55 15.26 -21.61
N ARG A 456 -4.68 14.57 -21.83
CA ARG A 456 -6.01 15.20 -21.75
C ARG A 456 -6.33 15.62 -20.31
N ALA A 457 -6.15 14.73 -19.33
CA ALA A 457 -6.39 15.02 -17.92
C ALA A 457 -5.51 16.18 -17.41
N TRP A 458 -4.26 16.25 -17.82
CA TRP A 458 -3.34 17.31 -17.43
C TRP A 458 -3.73 18.69 -17.98
N LYS A 459 -4.49 18.78 -19.08
CA LYS A 459 -5.06 20.05 -19.54
C LYS A 459 -6.12 20.61 -18.61
N HIS A 460 -6.75 19.73 -17.81
CA HIS A 460 -7.70 20.09 -16.76
C HIS A 460 -7.05 20.21 -15.38
N ASP A 461 -5.71 20.11 -15.28
CA ASP A 461 -4.95 20.01 -14.03
C ASP A 461 -5.38 18.83 -13.15
N CYS A 462 -5.90 17.75 -13.73
CA CYS A 462 -6.21 16.53 -13.00
C CYS A 462 -4.97 15.68 -12.82
N GLN A 463 -4.79 15.16 -11.61
CA GLN A 463 -3.70 14.27 -11.25
C GLN A 463 -3.96 12.86 -11.81
N VAL A 464 -2.92 12.22 -12.35
CA VAL A 464 -3.03 10.92 -13.02
C VAL A 464 -1.94 9.98 -12.52
N MET A 465 -2.30 8.74 -12.20
CA MET A 465 -1.42 7.58 -12.18
C MET A 465 -1.96 6.54 -13.17
N ILE A 466 -1.07 5.69 -13.68
CA ILE A 466 -1.35 4.67 -14.69
C ILE A 466 -1.37 3.30 -14.02
N GLU A 467 -2.42 2.52 -14.21
CA GLU A 467 -2.40 1.11 -13.80
C GLU A 467 -1.59 0.27 -14.79
N GLY A 468 -0.94 -0.77 -14.28
CA GLY A 468 -0.09 -1.63 -15.05
C GLY A 468 -0.25 -3.12 -14.72
N PRO A 469 0.42 -3.99 -15.50
CA PRO A 469 0.10 -5.39 -15.60
C PRO A 469 0.34 -6.19 -14.32
N GLY A 470 -0.48 -7.24 -14.15
CA GLY A 470 -0.40 -8.17 -13.03
C GLY A 470 0.45 -9.42 -13.31
N HIS A 471 0.72 -9.76 -14.57
CA HIS A 471 1.48 -10.96 -14.96
C HIS A 471 2.54 -10.58 -15.98
N VAL A 472 3.81 -10.49 -15.56
CA VAL A 472 4.95 -10.16 -16.44
C VAL A 472 6.15 -11.01 -16.06
N PRO A 473 6.65 -11.86 -16.95
CA PRO A 473 7.90 -12.58 -16.74
C PRO A 473 9.07 -11.63 -16.50
N MET A 474 10.03 -12.03 -15.65
CA MET A 474 11.11 -11.17 -15.16
C MET A 474 11.85 -10.39 -16.26
N GLN A 475 12.12 -11.02 -17.39
CA GLN A 475 12.87 -10.43 -18.50
C GLN A 475 12.13 -9.28 -19.21
N LEU A 476 10.78 -9.20 -19.09
CA LEU A 476 9.96 -8.17 -19.72
C LEU A 476 9.61 -7.00 -18.79
N ILE A 477 9.89 -7.11 -17.49
CA ILE A 477 9.51 -6.09 -16.48
C ILE A 477 10.17 -4.74 -16.77
N LYS A 478 11.45 -4.74 -17.12
CA LYS A 478 12.18 -3.50 -17.42
C LYS A 478 11.59 -2.80 -18.64
N GLU A 479 11.39 -3.53 -19.71
CA GLU A 479 10.78 -3.02 -20.96
C GLU A 479 9.39 -2.44 -20.69
N ASN A 480 8.56 -3.14 -19.93
CA ASN A 480 7.22 -2.67 -19.56
C ASN A 480 7.26 -1.32 -18.81
N MET A 481 8.19 -1.18 -17.86
CA MET A 481 8.37 0.09 -17.15
C MET A 481 8.88 1.23 -18.05
N GLU A 482 9.84 0.92 -18.93
CA GLU A 482 10.41 1.91 -19.85
C GLU A 482 9.38 2.40 -20.87
N LEU A 483 8.54 1.51 -21.38
CA LEU A 483 7.42 1.86 -22.27
C LEU A 483 6.40 2.77 -21.59
N GLU A 484 6.06 2.50 -20.34
CA GLU A 484 5.14 3.37 -19.58
C GLU A 484 5.73 4.77 -19.40
N LEU A 485 6.98 4.87 -18.94
CA LEU A 485 7.66 6.16 -18.74
C LEU A 485 7.69 7.00 -20.01
N ASP A 486 7.89 6.37 -21.17
CA ASP A 486 7.93 7.04 -22.46
C ASP A 486 6.52 7.45 -22.92
N GLN A 487 5.59 6.52 -22.96
CA GLN A 487 4.25 6.73 -23.52
C GLN A 487 3.36 7.60 -22.61
N CYS A 488 3.51 7.46 -21.28
CA CYS A 488 2.72 8.20 -20.31
C CYS A 488 3.44 9.42 -19.72
N ALA A 489 4.55 9.85 -20.34
CA ALA A 489 5.31 11.07 -19.98
C ALA A 489 5.72 11.11 -18.49
N GLU A 490 6.21 10.00 -17.97
CA GLU A 490 6.66 9.83 -16.59
C GLU A 490 5.56 9.96 -15.52
N ALA A 491 4.28 9.82 -15.86
CA ALA A 491 3.19 9.72 -14.88
C ALA A 491 3.47 8.55 -13.92
N PRO A 492 3.03 8.60 -12.65
CA PRO A 492 3.28 7.52 -11.72
C PRO A 492 2.68 6.19 -12.18
N PHE A 493 3.50 5.13 -12.25
CA PHE A 493 3.02 3.79 -12.56
C PHE A 493 2.56 3.06 -11.30
N TYR A 494 1.43 2.37 -11.40
CA TYR A 494 0.81 1.58 -10.33
C TYR A 494 0.51 0.17 -10.84
N THR A 495 1.24 -0.84 -10.37
CA THR A 495 1.16 -2.21 -10.91
C THR A 495 0.56 -3.20 -9.92
N LEU A 496 -0.16 -4.18 -10.44
CA LEU A 496 -0.63 -5.35 -9.69
C LEU A 496 0.48 -6.41 -9.68
N GLY A 497 1.41 -6.33 -8.77
CA GLY A 497 2.59 -7.18 -8.76
C GLY A 497 3.76 -6.52 -9.49
N PRO A 498 4.25 -7.08 -10.61
CA PRO A 498 3.68 -8.21 -11.35
C PRO A 498 4.12 -9.61 -10.85
N LEU A 499 3.25 -10.60 -11.05
CA LEU A 499 3.57 -12.01 -10.88
C LEU A 499 4.58 -12.43 -11.96
N THR A 500 5.72 -12.95 -11.54
CA THR A 500 6.81 -13.36 -12.46
C THR A 500 6.63 -14.77 -13.02
N THR A 501 5.71 -15.53 -12.45
CA THR A 501 5.33 -16.90 -12.86
C THR A 501 3.94 -17.23 -12.32
N ASP A 502 3.22 -18.08 -13.01
CA ASP A 502 1.84 -18.48 -12.72
C ASP A 502 1.72 -19.84 -11.99
N ILE A 503 2.86 -20.46 -11.63
CA ILE A 503 2.90 -21.85 -11.14
C ILE A 503 2.56 -22.02 -9.66
N ALA A 504 2.35 -20.95 -8.91
CA ALA A 504 2.34 -21.00 -7.45
C ALA A 504 1.02 -20.53 -6.78
N PRO A 505 -0.15 -21.15 -7.09
CA PRO A 505 -1.40 -20.82 -6.40
C PRO A 505 -1.24 -20.96 -4.88
N GLY A 506 -1.70 -19.96 -4.12
CA GLY A 506 -1.50 -19.89 -2.67
C GLY A 506 -0.19 -19.23 -2.24
N TYR A 507 0.73 -19.00 -3.18
CA TYR A 507 2.00 -18.27 -2.98
C TYR A 507 2.15 -17.08 -3.94
N ASP A 508 1.06 -16.63 -4.55
CA ASP A 508 1.06 -15.53 -5.52
C ASP A 508 1.63 -14.23 -4.94
N HIS A 509 1.49 -14.00 -3.64
CA HIS A 509 2.14 -12.90 -2.94
C HIS A 509 3.68 -12.95 -2.97
N LEU A 510 4.28 -14.15 -3.06
CA LEU A 510 5.74 -14.32 -3.20
C LEU A 510 6.19 -14.11 -4.65
N THR A 511 5.52 -14.75 -5.61
CA THR A 511 5.86 -14.62 -7.04
C THR A 511 5.70 -13.18 -7.52
N SER A 512 4.69 -12.49 -7.03
CA SER A 512 4.45 -11.08 -7.34
C SER A 512 5.39 -10.13 -6.59
N ALA A 513 5.80 -10.43 -5.35
CA ALA A 513 6.77 -9.61 -4.63
C ALA A 513 8.14 -9.55 -5.34
N ILE A 514 8.53 -10.62 -6.05
CA ILE A 514 9.74 -10.63 -6.89
C ILE A 514 9.62 -9.57 -7.98
N GLY A 515 8.54 -9.61 -8.76
CA GLY A 515 8.30 -8.64 -9.82
C GLY A 515 8.06 -7.24 -9.31
N ALA A 516 7.36 -7.09 -8.18
CA ALA A 516 7.13 -5.82 -7.51
C ALA A 516 8.45 -5.13 -7.09
N ALA A 517 9.40 -5.89 -6.54
CA ALA A 517 10.72 -5.35 -6.20
C ALA A 517 11.48 -4.89 -7.46
N MET A 518 11.40 -5.64 -8.54
CA MET A 518 12.05 -5.29 -9.80
C MET A 518 11.42 -4.06 -10.45
N ILE A 519 10.11 -4.03 -10.63
CA ILE A 519 9.44 -2.91 -11.29
C ILE A 519 9.53 -1.64 -10.44
N GLY A 520 9.45 -1.77 -9.11
CA GLY A 520 9.69 -0.69 -8.17
C GLY A 520 11.10 -0.10 -8.29
N TRP A 521 12.12 -0.95 -8.45
CA TRP A 521 13.48 -0.52 -8.72
C TRP A 521 13.60 0.24 -10.04
N TYR A 522 12.92 -0.21 -11.09
CA TYR A 522 12.95 0.45 -12.41
C TYR A 522 12.12 1.74 -12.45
N GLY A 523 11.28 2.03 -11.48
CA GLY A 523 10.60 3.33 -11.38
C GLY A 523 9.11 3.30 -11.04
N CYS A 524 8.50 2.14 -10.88
CA CYS A 524 7.11 2.04 -10.44
C CYS A 524 6.93 2.75 -9.10
N ALA A 525 5.89 3.57 -9.00
CA ALA A 525 5.65 4.45 -7.86
C ALA A 525 4.77 3.83 -6.77
N MET A 526 3.85 2.96 -7.16
CA MET A 526 2.95 2.26 -6.25
C MET A 526 2.73 0.82 -6.69
N LEU A 527 2.64 -0.06 -5.72
CA LEU A 527 2.45 -1.50 -5.90
C LEU A 527 1.10 -1.90 -5.30
N CYS A 528 0.23 -2.51 -6.09
CA CYS A 528 -0.95 -3.17 -5.57
C CYS A 528 -0.54 -4.50 -4.96
N TYR A 529 -0.85 -4.70 -3.69
CA TYR A 529 -0.52 -5.94 -3.02
C TYR A 529 -1.27 -7.13 -3.60
N VAL A 530 -0.67 -8.29 -3.47
CA VAL A 530 -1.26 -9.60 -3.75
C VAL A 530 -1.24 -10.39 -2.45
N THR A 531 -2.30 -11.12 -2.17
CA THR A 531 -2.41 -11.97 -0.98
C THR A 531 -2.20 -13.45 -1.34
N PRO A 532 -1.97 -14.33 -0.34
CA PRO A 532 -1.90 -15.77 -0.58
C PRO A 532 -3.17 -16.36 -1.24
N LYS A 533 -4.30 -15.62 -1.17
CA LYS A 533 -5.58 -16.04 -1.73
C LYS A 533 -5.90 -15.44 -3.10
N GLU A 534 -4.94 -14.80 -3.74
CA GLU A 534 -5.13 -14.34 -5.12
C GLU A 534 -5.57 -15.51 -6.00
N HIS A 535 -6.52 -15.27 -6.89
CA HIS A 535 -7.16 -16.27 -7.75
C HIS A 535 -7.92 -17.41 -7.03
N LEU A 536 -7.91 -17.48 -5.68
CA LEU A 536 -8.48 -18.58 -4.90
C LEU A 536 -9.67 -18.16 -4.03
N GLY A 537 -9.70 -16.95 -3.50
CA GLY A 537 -10.77 -16.52 -2.62
C GLY A 537 -10.60 -15.14 -1.98
N LEU A 538 -11.60 -14.73 -1.22
CA LEU A 538 -11.57 -13.44 -0.52
C LEU A 538 -10.60 -13.50 0.68
N PRO A 539 -9.64 -12.58 0.79
CA PRO A 539 -8.68 -12.56 1.88
C PRO A 539 -9.32 -12.20 3.22
N ASN A 540 -8.90 -12.87 4.28
CA ASN A 540 -9.14 -12.46 5.66
C ASN A 540 -8.03 -11.48 6.13
N LYS A 541 -8.11 -11.00 7.38
CA LYS A 541 -7.14 -10.05 7.91
C LYS A 541 -5.70 -10.58 7.98
N ASP A 542 -5.51 -11.89 8.20
CA ASP A 542 -4.18 -12.48 8.28
C ASP A 542 -3.57 -12.60 6.87
N ASP A 543 -4.37 -12.94 5.87
CA ASP A 543 -3.97 -12.89 4.46
C ASP A 543 -3.59 -11.46 4.04
N VAL A 544 -4.36 -10.45 4.50
CA VAL A 544 -4.05 -9.03 4.27
C VAL A 544 -2.68 -8.66 4.88
N ARG A 545 -2.43 -9.06 6.14
CA ARG A 545 -1.13 -8.84 6.79
C ARG A 545 0.00 -9.45 5.98
N GLU A 546 -0.14 -10.70 5.56
CA GLU A 546 0.89 -11.42 4.82
C GLU A 546 1.19 -10.76 3.48
N GLY A 547 0.17 -10.37 2.73
CA GLY A 547 0.32 -9.63 1.49
C GLY A 547 0.99 -8.27 1.68
N VAL A 548 0.55 -7.48 2.67
CA VAL A 548 1.15 -6.16 2.95
C VAL A 548 2.61 -6.30 3.34
N ILE A 549 2.96 -7.26 4.20
CA ILE A 549 4.36 -7.46 4.61
C ILE A 549 5.22 -7.89 3.42
N ALA A 550 4.76 -8.81 2.58
CA ALA A 550 5.50 -9.22 1.38
C ALA A 550 5.79 -8.01 0.47
N TYR A 551 4.80 -7.15 0.28
CA TYR A 551 4.96 -5.95 -0.54
C TYR A 551 5.77 -4.83 0.12
N LYS A 552 5.74 -4.70 1.45
CA LYS A 552 6.67 -3.80 2.16
C LYS A 552 8.12 -4.25 2.02
N ILE A 553 8.37 -5.57 1.97
CA ILE A 553 9.69 -6.10 1.68
C ILE A 553 10.10 -5.74 0.25
N ALA A 554 9.22 -5.95 -0.73
CA ALA A 554 9.48 -5.61 -2.13
C ALA A 554 9.75 -4.11 -2.33
N ALA A 555 8.89 -3.24 -1.79
CA ALA A 555 9.03 -1.80 -1.86
C ALA A 555 10.32 -1.31 -1.18
N HIS A 556 10.65 -1.84 -0.02
CA HIS A 556 11.87 -1.50 0.69
C HIS A 556 13.13 -1.94 -0.08
N ALA A 557 13.13 -3.13 -0.66
CA ALA A 557 14.20 -3.62 -1.52
C ALA A 557 14.38 -2.72 -2.76
N ALA A 558 13.28 -2.27 -3.37
CA ALA A 558 13.30 -1.32 -4.46
C ALA A 558 13.89 0.03 -4.03
N ASP A 559 13.48 0.58 -2.87
CA ASP A 559 14.01 1.84 -2.34
C ASP A 559 15.51 1.78 -2.04
N LEU A 560 16.00 0.64 -1.53
CA LEU A 560 17.43 0.38 -1.36
C LEU A 560 18.15 0.37 -2.70
N ALA A 561 17.63 -0.35 -3.70
CA ALA A 561 18.19 -0.46 -5.03
C ALA A 561 18.21 0.88 -5.78
N LYS A 562 17.18 1.72 -5.57
CA LYS A 562 17.11 3.10 -6.07
C LYS A 562 18.12 4.04 -5.39
N GLY A 563 18.70 3.63 -4.27
CA GLY A 563 19.56 4.50 -3.45
C GLY A 563 18.76 5.63 -2.77
N PHE A 564 17.50 5.36 -2.40
CA PHE A 564 16.68 6.37 -1.74
C PHE A 564 17.32 6.80 -0.41
N PRO A 565 17.41 8.12 -0.12
CA PRO A 565 18.09 8.62 1.07
C PRO A 565 17.54 8.01 2.38
N GLY A 566 18.43 7.41 3.17
CA GLY A 566 18.08 6.81 4.46
C GLY A 566 17.38 5.44 4.40
N ALA A 567 17.18 4.85 3.22
CA ALA A 567 16.56 3.52 3.09
C ALA A 567 17.35 2.45 3.87
N SER A 568 18.68 2.48 3.81
CA SER A 568 19.55 1.49 4.47
C SER A 568 19.69 1.64 5.99
N GLU A 569 19.19 2.71 6.60
CA GLU A 569 19.39 2.96 8.04
C GLU A 569 18.75 1.88 8.91
N ARG A 570 17.54 1.46 8.54
CA ARG A 570 16.81 0.42 9.28
C ARG A 570 17.49 -0.93 9.15
N ASP A 571 17.96 -1.30 7.96
CA ASP A 571 18.70 -2.53 7.71
C ASP A 571 20.00 -2.57 8.50
N ASN A 572 20.75 -1.46 8.50
CA ASN A 572 22.00 -1.36 9.24
C ASN A 572 21.77 -1.48 10.75
N ALA A 573 20.76 -0.80 11.29
CA ALA A 573 20.40 -0.88 12.70
C ALA A 573 19.99 -2.29 13.11
N LEU A 574 19.15 -2.96 12.29
CA LEU A 574 18.71 -4.33 12.51
C LEU A 574 19.89 -5.31 12.42
N SER A 575 20.75 -5.18 11.41
CA SER A 575 21.93 -6.04 11.24
C SER A 575 22.91 -5.88 12.39
N LYS A 576 23.11 -4.64 12.88
CA LYS A 576 23.91 -4.40 14.10
C LYS A 576 23.28 -5.06 15.31
N ALA A 577 21.97 -4.89 15.53
CA ALA A 577 21.24 -5.50 16.64
C ALA A 577 21.35 -7.03 16.60
N ARG A 578 21.24 -7.62 15.40
CA ARG A 578 21.41 -9.08 15.18
C ARG A 578 22.82 -9.56 15.53
N PHE A 579 23.84 -8.85 15.10
CA PHE A 579 25.22 -9.20 15.40
C PHE A 579 25.52 -9.11 16.90
N GLU A 580 24.94 -8.14 17.60
CA GLU A 580 25.11 -7.89 19.03
C GLU A 580 24.16 -8.74 19.91
N PHE A 581 23.37 -9.63 19.33
CA PHE A 581 22.36 -10.45 20.02
C PHE A 581 21.34 -9.63 20.84
N ARG A 582 21.07 -8.39 20.40
CA ARG A 582 20.00 -7.56 20.95
C ARG A 582 18.65 -7.98 20.33
N TRP A 583 18.16 -9.16 20.77
CA TRP A 583 17.00 -9.83 20.18
C TRP A 583 15.76 -8.94 20.12
N GLU A 584 15.46 -8.22 21.21
CA GLU A 584 14.32 -7.32 21.24
C GLU A 584 14.43 -6.23 20.16
N ASP A 585 15.60 -5.64 19.99
CA ASP A 585 15.83 -4.65 18.96
C ASP A 585 15.72 -5.26 17.56
N GLN A 586 16.26 -6.47 17.36
CA GLN A 586 16.15 -7.19 16.09
C GLN A 586 14.68 -7.41 15.71
N PHE A 587 13.83 -7.81 16.65
CA PHE A 587 12.40 -8.00 16.40
C PHE A 587 11.72 -6.65 16.10
N ASN A 588 11.92 -5.65 16.96
CA ASN A 588 11.22 -4.37 16.89
C ASN A 588 11.65 -3.49 15.71
N LEU A 589 12.88 -3.66 15.22
CA LEU A 589 13.35 -3.05 13.97
C LEU A 589 12.82 -3.78 12.72
N GLY A 590 12.36 -5.01 12.85
CA GLY A 590 11.73 -5.78 11.77
C GLY A 590 10.38 -5.20 11.33
N LEU A 591 9.94 -5.55 10.12
CA LEU A 591 8.62 -5.15 9.61
C LEU A 591 7.49 -5.82 10.39
N ASP A 592 7.70 -7.05 10.84
CA ASP A 592 6.76 -7.85 11.62
C ASP A 592 7.41 -8.34 12.92
N PRO A 593 7.41 -7.51 13.98
CA PRO A 593 8.04 -7.87 15.25
C PRO A 593 7.34 -9.01 15.98
N GLU A 594 6.04 -9.17 15.75
CA GLU A 594 5.24 -10.22 16.42
C GLU A 594 5.64 -11.60 15.88
N ARG A 595 5.70 -11.76 14.54
CA ARG A 595 6.11 -13.02 13.89
C ARG A 595 7.59 -13.35 14.17
N ALA A 596 8.46 -12.35 14.15
CA ALA A 596 9.86 -12.54 14.43
C ALA A 596 10.09 -13.10 15.84
N ARG A 597 9.38 -12.55 16.83
CA ARG A 597 9.42 -13.05 18.22
C ARG A 597 8.86 -14.46 18.33
N GLU A 598 7.68 -14.70 17.74
CA GLU A 598 7.04 -16.02 17.76
C GLU A 598 7.98 -17.10 17.26
N PHE A 599 8.60 -16.94 16.10
CA PHE A 599 9.51 -17.91 15.51
C PHE A 599 10.79 -18.12 16.33
N HIS A 600 11.31 -17.05 16.94
CA HIS A 600 12.47 -17.17 17.83
C HIS A 600 12.12 -17.95 19.09
N ASP A 601 11.01 -17.63 19.73
CA ASP A 601 10.62 -18.18 21.02
C ASP A 601 10.08 -19.61 20.90
N GLU A 602 9.47 -19.98 19.78
CA GLU A 602 8.94 -21.33 19.52
C GLU A 602 9.98 -22.43 19.74
N THR A 603 11.21 -22.17 19.35
CA THR A 603 12.31 -23.14 19.41
C THR A 603 13.19 -23.02 20.67
N LEU A 604 12.89 -22.06 21.53
CA LEU A 604 13.65 -21.78 22.76
C LEU A 604 12.70 -21.73 23.97
N PRO A 605 12.27 -22.88 24.49
CA PRO A 605 11.22 -22.96 25.50
C PRO A 605 11.63 -22.43 26.89
N GLN A 606 12.93 -22.29 27.18
CA GLN A 606 13.43 -21.74 28.43
C GLN A 606 13.66 -20.23 28.33
N GLU A 607 13.14 -19.45 29.28
CA GLU A 607 13.27 -17.98 29.29
C GLU A 607 14.74 -17.51 29.22
N GLY A 608 15.66 -18.18 29.93
CA GLY A 608 17.09 -17.87 29.86
C GLY A 608 17.72 -18.09 28.49
N ALA A 609 17.17 -18.98 27.67
CA ALA A 609 17.66 -19.25 26.33
C ALA A 609 17.24 -18.17 25.33
N LYS A 610 16.12 -17.51 25.57
CA LYS A 610 15.57 -16.44 24.70
C LYS A 610 16.45 -15.18 24.66
N SER A 611 17.28 -14.96 25.67
CA SER A 611 18.26 -13.85 25.72
C SER A 611 19.69 -14.30 25.44
N ALA A 612 19.92 -15.54 25.05
CA ALA A 612 21.25 -16.09 24.83
C ALA A 612 21.92 -15.52 23.57
N HIS A 613 23.24 -15.54 23.54
CA HIS A 613 24.06 -15.10 22.40
C HIS A 613 24.17 -16.20 21.32
N PHE A 614 23.06 -16.87 21.02
CA PHE A 614 22.90 -17.82 19.92
C PHE A 614 21.41 -18.07 19.68
N CYS A 615 21.05 -18.58 18.53
CA CYS A 615 19.70 -19.07 18.24
C CYS A 615 19.68 -20.60 18.09
N SER A 616 18.51 -21.19 18.03
CA SER A 616 18.33 -22.62 17.86
C SER A 616 18.92 -23.18 16.58
N MET A 617 19.08 -22.38 15.53
CA MET A 617 19.64 -22.83 14.24
C MET A 617 21.09 -23.30 14.38
N CYS A 618 21.95 -22.50 15.02
CA CYS A 618 23.39 -22.85 15.15
C CYS A 618 23.74 -23.46 16.52
N GLY A 619 22.92 -23.20 17.55
CA GLY A 619 23.25 -23.54 18.92
C GLY A 619 24.45 -22.78 19.47
N PRO A 620 24.88 -23.12 20.72
CA PRO A 620 25.88 -22.31 21.43
C PRO A 620 27.31 -22.42 20.88
N HIS A 621 27.64 -23.45 20.11
CA HIS A 621 29.02 -23.72 19.67
C HIS A 621 29.30 -23.37 18.21
N PHE A 622 28.27 -23.25 17.38
CA PHE A 622 28.43 -23.05 15.92
C PHE A 622 27.92 -21.70 15.41
N CYS A 623 27.54 -20.80 16.30
CA CYS A 623 27.10 -19.48 15.87
C CYS A 623 28.30 -18.65 15.36
N SER A 624 28.31 -18.35 14.06
CA SER A 624 29.38 -17.57 13.42
C SER A 624 29.55 -16.18 14.02
N MET A 625 28.47 -15.54 14.43
CA MET A 625 28.51 -14.22 15.08
C MET A 625 29.17 -14.30 16.45
N LYS A 626 28.89 -15.36 17.23
CA LYS A 626 29.53 -15.60 18.51
C LYS A 626 31.03 -15.87 18.36
N ILE A 627 31.38 -16.71 17.39
CA ILE A 627 32.78 -16.99 17.07
C ILE A 627 33.53 -15.72 16.66
N THR A 628 32.89 -14.85 15.84
CA THR A 628 33.48 -13.56 15.44
C THR A 628 33.64 -12.62 16.66
N GLU A 629 32.69 -12.60 17.57
CA GLU A 629 32.80 -11.85 18.83
C GLU A 629 34.00 -12.34 19.66
N ASP A 630 34.19 -13.62 19.75
CA ASP A 630 35.32 -14.21 20.49
C ASP A 630 36.67 -13.86 19.83
N VAL A 631 36.75 -13.82 18.49
CA VAL A 631 37.93 -13.32 17.75
C VAL A 631 38.22 -11.86 18.06
N ARG A 632 37.18 -10.99 18.11
CA ARG A 632 37.32 -9.59 18.47
C ARG A 632 37.81 -9.39 19.90
N LYS A 633 37.32 -10.18 20.84
CA LYS A 633 37.81 -10.20 22.24
C LYS A 633 39.28 -10.57 22.31
N TYR A 634 39.68 -11.64 21.62
CA TYR A 634 41.07 -12.05 21.54
C TYR A 634 41.97 -10.93 20.95
N ALA A 635 41.54 -10.27 19.88
CA ALA A 635 42.29 -9.17 19.28
C ALA A 635 42.52 -8.02 20.27
N ALA A 636 41.47 -7.63 21.00
CA ALA A 636 41.57 -6.58 22.00
C ALA A 636 42.46 -6.96 23.20
N GLU A 637 42.36 -8.18 23.70
CA GLU A 637 43.21 -8.69 24.79
C GLU A 637 44.68 -8.72 24.40
N LYS A 638 44.98 -8.94 23.13
CA LYS A 638 46.36 -8.98 22.61
C LYS A 638 46.83 -7.61 22.11
N GLY A 639 45.97 -6.59 22.07
CA GLY A 639 46.31 -5.26 21.58
C GLY A 639 46.71 -5.21 20.08
N ILE A 640 46.15 -6.14 19.29
CA ILE A 640 46.41 -6.24 17.83
C ILE A 640 45.22 -5.80 17.01
N ALA A 641 45.45 -5.37 15.79
CA ALA A 641 44.35 -5.01 14.89
C ALA A 641 43.48 -6.25 14.58
N GLU A 642 42.17 -6.05 14.42
CA GLU A 642 41.20 -7.15 14.17
C GLU A 642 41.60 -8.00 12.94
N GLN A 643 42.11 -7.36 11.88
CA GLN A 643 42.59 -8.06 10.68
C GLN A 643 43.80 -8.94 10.96
N GLU A 644 44.72 -8.44 11.79
CA GLU A 644 45.91 -9.21 12.22
C GLU A 644 45.53 -10.33 13.16
N ALA A 645 44.52 -10.13 14.03
CA ALA A 645 44.01 -11.15 14.93
C ALA A 645 43.40 -12.33 14.17
N VAL A 646 42.65 -12.06 13.12
CA VAL A 646 42.07 -13.09 12.24
C VAL A 646 43.18 -13.90 11.57
N ALA A 647 44.19 -13.23 11.01
CA ALA A 647 45.30 -13.90 10.36
C ALA A 647 46.12 -14.78 11.34
N ARG A 648 46.42 -14.25 12.54
CA ARG A 648 47.13 -14.99 13.60
C ARG A 648 46.31 -16.16 14.13
N SER A 649 45.05 -15.95 14.44
CA SER A 649 44.15 -17.00 14.94
C SER A 649 44.01 -18.16 13.94
N LEU A 650 43.87 -17.83 12.64
CA LEU A 650 43.86 -18.83 11.58
C LEU A 650 45.18 -19.60 11.49
N ALA A 651 46.33 -18.90 11.61
CA ALA A 651 47.66 -19.52 11.58
C ALA A 651 47.86 -20.42 12.80
N GLU A 652 47.52 -19.98 14.01
CA GLU A 652 47.61 -20.77 15.26
C GLU A 652 46.69 -21.98 15.19
N LYS A 653 45.44 -21.85 14.74
CA LYS A 653 44.53 -22.99 14.57
C LYS A 653 44.98 -23.95 13.49
N SER A 654 45.56 -23.46 12.41
CA SER A 654 46.15 -24.30 11.37
C SER A 654 47.33 -25.10 11.89
N GLN A 655 48.18 -24.48 12.75
CA GLN A 655 49.28 -25.19 13.41
C GLN A 655 48.79 -26.22 14.42
N GLU A 656 47.81 -25.90 15.24
CA GLU A 656 47.13 -26.84 16.14
C GLU A 656 46.54 -28.03 15.40
N PHE A 657 45.87 -27.78 14.29
CA PHE A 657 45.28 -28.80 13.43
C PHE A 657 46.36 -29.71 12.83
N ALA A 658 47.41 -29.11 12.30
CA ALA A 658 48.55 -29.88 11.77
C ALA A 658 49.24 -30.70 12.85
N ALA A 659 49.41 -30.14 14.05
CA ALA A 659 50.04 -30.84 15.20
C ALA A 659 49.19 -32.00 15.73
N LYS A 660 47.86 -31.97 15.53
CA LYS A 660 46.90 -33.03 15.90
C LYS A 660 46.68 -34.07 14.80
N GLY A 661 47.51 -34.07 13.77
CA GLY A 661 47.49 -35.10 12.73
C GLY A 661 46.55 -34.84 11.57
N SER A 662 46.02 -33.63 11.45
CA SER A 662 45.09 -33.21 10.35
C SER A 662 43.79 -34.01 10.25
N ASP A 663 43.37 -34.65 11.32
CA ASP A 663 42.10 -35.36 11.36
C ASP A 663 40.91 -34.43 11.59
N VAL A 664 39.94 -34.47 10.67
CA VAL A 664 38.72 -33.64 10.72
C VAL A 664 37.72 -34.13 11.77
N TYR A 665 37.86 -35.41 12.18
CA TYR A 665 37.03 -36.03 13.19
C TYR A 665 37.90 -36.55 14.32
N LEU A 666 37.99 -35.84 15.43
CA LEU A 666 38.47 -36.38 16.68
C LEU A 666 37.32 -37.18 17.32
N ALA A 667 37.57 -38.44 17.63
CA ALA A 667 36.64 -39.22 18.44
C ALA A 667 36.40 -38.51 19.80
N PRO A 668 35.21 -38.61 20.39
CA PRO A 668 34.85 -37.92 21.61
C PRO A 668 35.75 -38.27 22.81
#